data_9416d5453593b647eeed982b5d50d7d8
#
_entry.id   9416d5453593b647eeed982b5d50d7d8
#
_cell.length_a   1.000
_cell.length_b   1.000
_cell.length_c   1.000
_cell.angle_alpha   90.00
_cell.angle_beta   90.00
_cell.angle_gamma   90.00
#
_symmetry.space_group_name_H-M   'P 1'
#
loop_
_entity.id
_entity.type
_entity.pdbx_description
1 polymer ?
#
loop_
_entity_poly.entity_id
_entity_poly.type
_entity_poly.pdbx_seq_one_letter_code
_entity_poly.pdbx_strand_id
1 'polypeptide(L)'
;MKSARAQPDAPRLLAWLPLLLALLFSAVTLLPELRAVANLNDDAFHFLLVQGADGALSGGANPFDFWSPVLELGFPQFLYYQHLPHLSIVLMQRLLLGHVSLITVFNLVRYLLLVGFPLTVFWSLRKLNFSHAGAITAATLAPFFAGNFGYGFEYDSYVWRGFGMYTQIWAMHLSFICLALLCDYLERGKNRVPAVLALAALILSHLVYAYMMAISAAVLFAVGLTRSNARQRSLRFALVWTLSALITCYFWLPFILSKVYLGASPYLQRWKYDSFGAQAILQRLASGDLFDHGRLPVMTALVATGLLAAALTRTRQAVLAGALFVTWLLLYFGRVTWGSLLDLLPMHECLIMHRFIGGVDMAALLLIAVGAGWLWQFCGRWQPGRQTPVFVLLTLLLMLPALVERHGFYRLNDVFLDRSARAVDQDEGAATLIERLRTLPPGRTFAGLRTDWGKDMKFGDLAFSDLLTLNQIPAVSAPYQSLSLNADLLWDFDYRNPDDYLVFNVRYVVAPSLEPMPGFLKRLQTAGRYTLYEAESGGHFALGRSDLAFEGRQSELLGAARAWHARALGAAGEFPRVALKGMQAPPSDLVSLPLADAPRQLGGFAAPPLPAGSIAAQSAQSQRYSASVQLQDPAMLVLKVSYHPNWQATVDGVPVPTVMLLPSYIGIELRPGAHEVVVAYRSQTVRNLLIAFGLALLVLLVVLARPRKTPGFSRWP
;
A
#
# COMPACT_ATOMS: atom_id res chain seq x y z
N MET A 1 2.31 -57.71 -1.35
CA MET A 1 3.34 -56.65 -1.30
C MET A 1 4.28 -56.85 -2.50
N LYS A 2 4.06 -56.11 -3.61
CA LYS A 2 5.00 -56.10 -4.74
C LYS A 2 5.91 -54.87 -4.56
N SER A 3 7.22 -55.12 -4.44
CA SER A 3 8.25 -54.08 -4.33
C SER A 3 8.15 -53.11 -5.50
N ALA A 4 7.89 -51.80 -5.22
CA ALA A 4 7.99 -50.75 -6.21
C ALA A 4 9.45 -50.64 -6.65
N ARG A 5 9.78 -51.12 -7.84
CA ARG A 5 11.07 -50.86 -8.48
C ARG A 5 11.25 -49.37 -8.60
N ALA A 6 12.33 -48.84 -8.08
CA ALA A 6 12.74 -47.44 -8.29
C ALA A 6 12.89 -47.19 -9.78
N GLN A 7 12.08 -46.27 -10.31
CA GLN A 7 12.22 -45.78 -11.69
C GLN A 7 13.50 -44.92 -11.83
N PRO A 8 14.20 -44.99 -12.96
CA PRO A 8 15.44 -44.25 -13.15
C PRO A 8 15.22 -42.73 -13.12
N ASP A 9 16.21 -41.98 -12.56
CA ASP A 9 16.13 -40.57 -12.22
C ASP A 9 16.02 -39.58 -13.43
N ALA A 10 16.43 -40.01 -14.63
CA ALA A 10 16.38 -39.17 -15.85
C ALA A 10 14.99 -38.63 -16.25
N PRO A 11 13.88 -39.39 -16.14
CA PRO A 11 12.52 -38.88 -16.42
C PRO A 11 12.05 -37.82 -15.43
N ARG A 12 12.62 -37.80 -14.21
CA ARG A 12 12.24 -36.81 -13.18
C ARG A 12 12.80 -35.44 -13.49
N LEU A 13 14.02 -35.30 -14.00
CA LEU A 13 14.65 -34.03 -14.37
C LEU A 13 13.91 -33.35 -15.53
N LEU A 14 13.45 -34.11 -16.53
CA LEU A 14 12.71 -33.58 -17.66
C LEU A 14 11.40 -32.90 -17.22
N ALA A 15 10.74 -33.35 -16.17
CA ALA A 15 9.50 -32.78 -15.66
C ALA A 15 9.65 -31.31 -15.18
N TRP A 16 10.84 -30.88 -14.83
CA TRP A 16 11.14 -29.50 -14.39
C TRP A 16 11.28 -28.52 -15.55
N LEU A 17 11.44 -29.01 -16.78
CA LEU A 17 11.74 -28.17 -17.94
C LEU A 17 10.72 -27.03 -18.14
N PRO A 18 9.38 -27.23 -18.05
CA PRO A 18 8.43 -26.14 -18.21
C PRO A 18 8.63 -25.02 -17.16
N LEU A 19 8.84 -25.40 -15.90
CA LEU A 19 9.05 -24.43 -14.82
C LEU A 19 10.36 -23.66 -15.02
N LEU A 20 11.45 -24.35 -15.41
CA LEU A 20 12.73 -23.70 -15.71
C LEU A 20 12.64 -22.73 -16.88
N LEU A 21 11.90 -23.09 -17.93
CA LEU A 21 11.65 -22.21 -19.08
C LEU A 21 10.81 -20.98 -18.68
N ALA A 22 9.78 -21.15 -17.84
CA ALA A 22 8.98 -20.04 -17.34
C ALA A 22 9.82 -19.08 -16.47
N LEU A 23 10.68 -19.62 -15.61
CA LEU A 23 11.61 -18.84 -14.80
C LEU A 23 12.62 -18.09 -15.66
N LEU A 24 13.23 -18.77 -16.64
CA LEU A 24 14.19 -18.16 -17.54
C LEU A 24 13.53 -17.08 -18.40
N PHE A 25 12.34 -17.34 -18.96
CA PHE A 25 11.56 -16.37 -19.68
C PHE A 25 11.30 -15.12 -18.85
N SER A 26 10.77 -15.29 -17.62
CA SER A 26 10.51 -14.16 -16.72
C SER A 26 11.82 -13.44 -16.33
N ALA A 27 12.89 -14.16 -16.04
CA ALA A 27 14.17 -13.56 -15.67
C ALA A 27 14.73 -12.69 -16.80
N VAL A 28 14.66 -13.14 -18.05
CA VAL A 28 15.19 -12.41 -19.21
C VAL A 28 14.28 -11.24 -19.59
N THR A 29 12.96 -11.49 -19.67
CA THR A 29 12.03 -10.47 -20.18
C THR A 29 11.71 -9.35 -19.18
N LEU A 30 11.95 -9.58 -17.88
CA LEU A 30 11.78 -8.58 -16.82
C LEU A 30 13.08 -7.85 -16.45
N LEU A 31 14.23 -8.12 -17.12
CA LEU A 31 15.49 -7.37 -16.89
C LEU A 31 15.33 -5.84 -16.94
N PRO A 32 14.49 -5.25 -17.82
CA PRO A 32 14.24 -3.82 -17.83
C PRO A 32 13.74 -3.25 -16.49
N GLU A 33 13.09 -4.04 -15.64
CA GLU A 33 12.64 -3.63 -14.31
C GLU A 33 13.79 -3.30 -13.33
N LEU A 34 15.03 -3.67 -13.68
CA LEU A 34 16.23 -3.33 -12.90
C LEU A 34 16.74 -1.90 -13.17
N ARG A 35 16.20 -1.19 -14.16
CA ARG A 35 16.59 0.19 -14.43
C ARG A 35 16.33 1.07 -13.22
N ALA A 36 17.25 1.98 -12.91
CA ALA A 36 17.17 2.89 -11.78
C ALA A 36 16.18 4.06 -12.04
N VAL A 37 14.97 3.73 -12.43
CA VAL A 37 13.86 4.66 -12.66
C VAL A 37 12.66 4.20 -11.84
N ALA A 38 11.89 5.15 -11.30
CA ALA A 38 10.63 4.81 -10.64
C ALA A 38 9.61 4.33 -11.67
N ASN A 39 8.85 3.31 -11.27
CA ASN A 39 7.73 2.84 -12.04
C ASN A 39 6.58 3.85 -12.00
N LEU A 40 5.63 3.72 -12.92
CA LEU A 40 4.44 4.54 -13.00
C LEU A 40 3.53 4.36 -11.77
N ASN A 41 2.69 5.35 -11.49
CA ASN A 41 1.71 5.34 -10.40
C ASN A 41 2.34 5.12 -9.00
N ASP A 42 1.94 4.03 -8.34
CA ASP A 42 2.20 3.79 -6.92
C ASP A 42 3.68 3.66 -6.56
N ASP A 43 4.57 3.35 -7.51
CA ASP A 43 5.98 3.14 -7.17
C ASP A 43 6.69 4.42 -6.72
N ALA A 44 6.33 5.59 -7.27
CA ALA A 44 6.86 6.86 -6.77
C ALA A 44 6.48 7.08 -5.30
N PHE A 45 5.23 6.77 -4.95
CA PHE A 45 4.76 6.82 -3.56
C PHE A 45 5.43 5.77 -2.68
N HIS A 46 5.53 4.52 -3.11
CA HIS A 46 6.20 3.48 -2.34
C HIS A 46 7.68 3.77 -2.12
N PHE A 47 8.35 4.32 -3.13
CA PHE A 47 9.74 4.72 -3.00
C PHE A 47 9.92 5.93 -2.08
N LEU A 48 8.99 6.90 -2.08
CA LEU A 48 8.93 7.96 -1.08
C LEU A 48 8.89 7.39 0.34
N LEU A 49 8.07 6.36 0.59
CA LEU A 49 8.00 5.72 1.91
C LEU A 49 9.33 5.05 2.31
N VAL A 50 10.05 4.46 1.36
CA VAL A 50 11.40 3.90 1.59
C VAL A 50 12.40 5.01 1.94
N GLN A 51 12.43 6.10 1.16
CA GLN A 51 13.32 7.24 1.40
C GLN A 51 13.03 7.91 2.74
N GLY A 52 11.75 8.11 3.07
CA GLY A 52 11.33 8.66 4.36
C GLY A 52 11.81 7.82 5.54
N ALA A 53 11.69 6.48 5.44
CA ALA A 53 12.16 5.56 6.47
C ALA A 53 13.69 5.57 6.63
N ASP A 54 14.43 5.63 5.50
CA ASP A 54 15.89 5.76 5.53
C ASP A 54 16.35 7.08 6.13
N GLY A 55 15.67 8.19 5.77
CA GLY A 55 15.92 9.52 6.34
C GLY A 55 15.62 9.57 7.84
N ALA A 56 14.50 8.98 8.28
CA ALA A 56 14.16 8.90 9.70
C ALA A 56 15.21 8.12 10.49
N LEU A 57 15.63 6.96 10.01
CA LEU A 57 16.65 6.13 10.63
C LEU A 57 18.00 6.86 10.68
N SER A 58 18.41 7.53 9.60
CA SER A 58 19.66 8.29 9.52
C SER A 58 19.66 9.52 10.45
N GLY A 59 18.49 10.14 10.62
CA GLY A 59 18.28 11.28 11.52
C GLY A 59 18.03 10.89 12.99
N GLY A 60 18.11 9.60 13.35
CA GLY A 60 17.87 9.10 14.71
C GLY A 60 16.39 9.12 15.15
N ALA A 61 15.45 9.30 14.20
CA ALA A 61 14.03 9.20 14.47
C ALA A 61 13.55 7.72 14.38
N ASN A 62 12.38 7.45 14.95
CA ASN A 62 11.79 6.12 14.90
C ASN A 62 11.31 5.76 13.46
N PRO A 63 11.92 4.81 12.76
CA PRO A 63 11.54 4.49 11.39
C PRO A 63 10.17 3.83 11.26
N PHE A 64 9.54 3.44 12.36
CA PHE A 64 8.18 2.91 12.39
C PHE A 64 7.10 3.98 12.57
N ASP A 65 7.47 5.19 13.05
CA ASP A 65 6.51 6.25 13.37
C ASP A 65 7.20 7.63 13.33
N PHE A 66 7.09 8.29 12.19
CA PHE A 66 7.64 9.62 11.96
C PHE A 66 6.75 10.41 11.01
N TRP A 67 6.92 11.72 10.96
CA TRP A 67 6.16 12.59 10.09
C TRP A 67 6.80 12.72 8.71
N SER A 68 6.04 12.48 7.65
CA SER A 68 6.43 12.75 6.27
C SER A 68 5.82 14.07 5.80
N PRO A 69 6.61 15.11 5.51
CA PRO A 69 6.10 16.43 5.09
C PRO A 69 5.89 16.54 3.57
N VAL A 70 6.25 15.51 2.78
CA VAL A 70 6.43 15.63 1.32
C VAL A 70 5.10 15.74 0.59
N LEU A 71 4.07 15.03 1.02
CA LEU A 71 2.75 15.01 0.41
C LEU A 71 1.64 15.34 1.42
N GLU A 72 0.45 15.71 0.92
CA GLU A 72 -0.80 15.82 1.68
C GLU A 72 -0.73 16.77 2.90
N LEU A 73 0.09 17.81 2.82
CA LEU A 73 0.44 18.72 3.93
C LEU A 73 1.06 17.99 5.13
N GLY A 74 1.57 16.82 4.90
CA GLY A 74 2.18 15.91 5.85
C GLY A 74 1.23 14.88 6.45
N PHE A 75 1.80 13.72 6.76
CA PHE A 75 1.09 12.59 7.38
C PHE A 75 2.04 11.73 8.23
N PRO A 76 1.50 10.99 9.24
CA PRO A 76 2.30 10.09 10.06
C PRO A 76 2.62 8.81 9.27
N GLN A 77 3.83 8.70 8.76
CA GLN A 77 4.24 7.55 7.97
C GLN A 77 4.24 6.27 8.83
N PHE A 78 3.74 5.17 8.25
CA PHE A 78 3.59 3.85 8.86
C PHE A 78 2.66 3.76 10.08
N LEU A 79 1.95 4.83 10.43
CA LEU A 79 0.81 4.71 11.32
C LEU A 79 -0.41 4.15 10.57
N TYR A 80 -0.59 4.59 9.33
CA TYR A 80 -1.72 4.21 8.48
C TYR A 80 -1.36 3.30 7.30
N TYR A 81 -0.07 3.01 7.12
CA TYR A 81 0.41 2.19 6.00
C TYR A 81 1.33 1.07 6.47
N GLN A 82 1.26 -0.10 5.79
CA GLN A 82 2.08 -1.26 6.10
C GLN A 82 3.55 -0.99 5.78
N HIS A 83 4.44 -1.39 6.67
CA HIS A 83 5.84 -0.95 6.63
C HIS A 83 6.85 -2.05 6.30
N LEU A 84 6.50 -3.35 6.44
CA LEU A 84 7.49 -4.42 6.29
C LEU A 84 8.19 -4.42 4.93
N PRO A 85 7.50 -4.29 3.78
CA PRO A 85 8.14 -4.22 2.47
C PRO A 85 9.14 -3.06 2.36
N HIS A 86 8.78 -1.88 2.86
CA HIS A 86 9.58 -0.65 2.76
C HIS A 86 10.82 -0.70 3.67
N LEU A 87 10.64 -1.09 4.94
CA LEU A 87 11.74 -1.25 5.89
C LEU A 87 12.68 -2.38 5.48
N SER A 88 12.18 -3.41 4.78
CA SER A 88 13.04 -4.46 4.23
C SER A 88 14.03 -3.92 3.20
N ILE A 89 13.62 -2.95 2.36
CA ILE A 89 14.52 -2.29 1.41
C ILE A 89 15.61 -1.50 2.14
N VAL A 90 15.23 -0.70 3.13
CA VAL A 90 16.18 0.07 3.95
C VAL A 90 17.17 -0.87 4.63
N LEU A 91 16.67 -1.96 5.25
CA LEU A 91 17.53 -2.95 5.89
C LEU A 91 18.49 -3.62 4.89
N MET A 92 18.01 -4.04 3.72
CA MET A 92 18.84 -4.64 2.68
C MET A 92 19.93 -3.68 2.21
N GLN A 93 19.59 -2.41 1.98
CA GLN A 93 20.54 -1.39 1.58
C GLN A 93 21.62 -1.17 2.64
N ARG A 94 21.23 -1.15 3.94
CA ARG A 94 22.18 -1.04 5.06
C ARG A 94 23.08 -2.27 5.19
N LEU A 95 22.55 -3.47 4.97
CA LEU A 95 23.34 -4.71 4.92
C LEU A 95 24.35 -4.72 3.76
N LEU A 96 24.04 -4.04 2.67
CA LEU A 96 24.95 -3.78 1.53
C LEU A 96 25.88 -2.58 1.78
N LEU A 97 25.97 -2.10 3.03
CA LEU A 97 26.85 -0.99 3.47
C LEU A 97 26.70 0.30 2.65
N GLY A 98 25.53 0.52 2.05
CA GLY A 98 25.27 1.70 1.23
C GLY A 98 25.91 1.69 -0.18
N HIS A 99 26.59 0.62 -0.58
CA HIS A 99 27.24 0.54 -1.90
C HIS A 99 26.24 0.47 -3.07
N VAL A 100 24.96 0.15 -2.79
CA VAL A 100 23.89 0.09 -3.79
C VAL A 100 22.83 1.13 -3.43
N SER A 101 22.36 1.88 -4.44
CA SER A 101 21.34 2.90 -4.21
C SER A 101 19.99 2.30 -3.77
N LEU A 102 19.20 3.04 -2.98
CA LEU A 102 17.88 2.59 -2.52
C LEU A 102 16.96 2.21 -3.69
N ILE A 103 16.96 2.99 -4.77
CA ILE A 103 16.12 2.70 -5.94
C ILE A 103 16.54 1.41 -6.63
N THR A 104 17.83 1.13 -6.69
CA THR A 104 18.34 -0.12 -7.25
C THR A 104 17.95 -1.32 -6.41
N VAL A 105 18.02 -1.21 -5.06
CA VAL A 105 17.56 -2.28 -4.15
C VAL A 105 16.06 -2.48 -4.28
N PHE A 106 15.28 -1.40 -4.34
CA PHE A 106 13.84 -1.42 -4.50
C PHE A 106 13.42 -2.17 -5.78
N ASN A 107 14.03 -1.82 -6.92
CA ASN A 107 13.75 -2.44 -8.21
C ASN A 107 14.26 -3.89 -8.27
N LEU A 108 15.43 -4.18 -7.70
CA LEU A 108 15.96 -5.54 -7.59
C LEU A 108 15.03 -6.46 -6.82
N VAL A 109 14.50 -6.00 -5.68
CA VAL A 109 13.56 -6.79 -4.89
C VAL A 109 12.27 -7.04 -5.65
N ARG A 110 11.70 -6.02 -6.33
CA ARG A 110 10.54 -6.21 -7.21
C ARG A 110 10.81 -7.27 -8.28
N TYR A 111 11.93 -7.14 -8.99
CA TYR A 111 12.34 -8.11 -10.00
C TYR A 111 12.47 -9.54 -9.45
N LEU A 112 13.17 -9.70 -8.31
CA LEU A 112 13.36 -11.01 -7.69
C LEU A 112 12.03 -11.64 -7.21
N LEU A 113 11.11 -10.85 -6.69
CA LEU A 113 9.79 -11.32 -6.31
C LEU A 113 9.01 -11.78 -7.55
N LEU A 114 8.97 -11.00 -8.64
CA LEU A 114 8.28 -11.39 -9.86
C LEU A 114 8.86 -12.68 -10.47
N VAL A 115 10.18 -12.76 -10.61
CA VAL A 115 10.86 -13.95 -11.13
C VAL A 115 10.69 -15.15 -10.21
N GLY A 116 10.72 -14.94 -8.90
CA GLY A 116 10.66 -16.01 -7.90
C GLY A 116 9.26 -16.54 -7.58
N PHE A 117 8.18 -15.86 -8.00
CA PHE A 117 6.82 -16.26 -7.64
C PHE A 117 6.47 -17.71 -8.03
N PRO A 118 6.83 -18.22 -9.23
CA PRO A 118 6.61 -19.62 -9.56
C PRO A 118 7.21 -20.61 -8.56
N LEU A 119 8.38 -20.31 -8.00
CA LEU A 119 9.02 -21.17 -6.99
C LEU A 119 8.22 -21.19 -5.68
N THR A 120 7.69 -20.04 -5.28
CA THR A 120 6.81 -19.94 -4.10
C THR A 120 5.54 -20.75 -4.28
N VAL A 121 4.90 -20.62 -5.44
CA VAL A 121 3.70 -21.41 -5.78
C VAL A 121 4.01 -22.91 -5.76
N PHE A 122 5.09 -23.33 -6.43
CA PHE A 122 5.52 -24.73 -6.45
C PHE A 122 5.74 -25.27 -5.03
N TRP A 123 6.56 -24.58 -4.22
CA TRP A 123 6.86 -24.99 -2.85
C TRP A 123 5.59 -25.12 -2.00
N SER A 124 4.69 -24.12 -2.09
CA SER A 124 3.46 -24.10 -1.33
C SER A 124 2.51 -25.22 -1.72
N LEU A 125 2.32 -25.48 -3.02
CA LEU A 125 1.51 -26.58 -3.51
C LEU A 125 2.06 -27.93 -3.09
N ARG A 126 3.40 -28.12 -3.14
CA ARG A 126 4.04 -29.35 -2.64
C ARG A 126 3.84 -29.54 -1.13
N LYS A 127 3.92 -28.43 -0.37
CA LYS A 127 3.67 -28.42 1.08
C LYS A 127 2.20 -28.74 1.41
N LEU A 128 1.27 -28.32 0.56
CA LEU A 128 -0.17 -28.65 0.61
C LEU A 128 -0.48 -30.09 0.12
N ASN A 129 0.53 -30.88 -0.26
CA ASN A 129 0.44 -32.23 -0.78
C ASN A 129 -0.26 -32.38 -2.15
N PHE A 130 -0.22 -31.34 -3.00
CA PHE A 130 -0.59 -31.51 -4.41
C PHE A 130 0.41 -32.42 -5.15
N SER A 131 -0.03 -33.06 -6.24
CA SER A 131 0.84 -33.88 -7.06
C SER A 131 2.01 -33.08 -7.64
N HIS A 132 3.12 -33.75 -7.93
CA HIS A 132 4.31 -33.09 -8.48
C HIS A 132 4.00 -32.43 -9.84
N ALA A 133 3.34 -33.16 -10.75
CA ALA A 133 2.94 -32.65 -12.04
C ALA A 133 1.98 -31.44 -11.93
N GLY A 134 0.95 -31.56 -11.08
CA GLY A 134 0.01 -30.44 -10.84
C GLY A 134 0.72 -29.21 -10.26
N ALA A 135 1.62 -29.39 -9.31
CA ALA A 135 2.38 -28.29 -8.70
C ALA A 135 3.31 -27.60 -9.73
N ILE A 136 4.00 -28.38 -10.59
CA ILE A 136 4.83 -27.83 -11.67
C ILE A 136 3.97 -27.02 -12.66
N THR A 137 2.86 -27.59 -13.15
CA THR A 137 2.01 -26.88 -14.14
C THR A 137 1.45 -25.58 -13.59
N ALA A 138 0.90 -25.60 -12.36
CA ALA A 138 0.37 -24.38 -11.75
C ALA A 138 1.47 -23.35 -11.49
N ALA A 139 2.64 -23.75 -11.01
CA ALA A 139 3.78 -22.86 -10.82
C ALA A 139 4.29 -22.29 -12.15
N THR A 140 4.37 -23.10 -13.18
CA THR A 140 4.75 -22.67 -14.54
C THR A 140 3.80 -21.60 -15.09
N LEU A 141 2.50 -21.73 -14.85
CA LEU A 141 1.49 -20.82 -15.33
C LEU A 141 1.25 -19.60 -14.42
N ALA A 142 1.74 -19.62 -13.18
CA ALA A 142 1.51 -18.55 -12.22
C ALA A 142 1.90 -17.14 -12.71
N PRO A 143 3.01 -16.90 -13.45
CA PRO A 143 3.38 -15.57 -13.95
C PRO A 143 2.57 -15.13 -15.17
N PHE A 144 1.68 -15.97 -15.68
CA PHE A 144 0.99 -15.73 -16.95
C PHE A 144 -0.50 -15.39 -16.81
N PHE A 145 -0.97 -15.04 -15.61
CA PHE A 145 -2.31 -14.46 -15.48
C PHE A 145 -2.44 -13.19 -16.31
N ALA A 146 -3.57 -13.04 -16.99
CA ALA A 146 -3.95 -11.83 -17.71
C ALA A 146 -5.41 -11.50 -17.39
N GLY A 147 -5.62 -10.51 -16.54
CA GLY A 147 -6.93 -10.01 -16.17
C GLY A 147 -7.29 -8.72 -16.90
N ASN A 148 -8.59 -8.45 -17.10
CA ASN A 148 -9.04 -7.25 -17.78
C ASN A 148 -8.93 -5.98 -16.92
N PHE A 149 -9.00 -6.08 -15.60
CA PHE A 149 -9.08 -4.91 -14.71
C PHE A 149 -7.99 -4.83 -13.65
N GLY A 150 -7.02 -5.70 -13.70
CA GLY A 150 -5.86 -5.65 -12.82
C GLY A 150 -6.14 -5.88 -11.34
N TYR A 151 -5.10 -5.75 -10.55
CA TYR A 151 -5.07 -5.86 -9.09
C TYR A 151 -5.20 -7.28 -8.51
N GLY A 152 -5.10 -8.30 -9.37
CA GLY A 152 -4.91 -9.69 -9.00
C GLY A 152 -3.44 -10.12 -9.09
N PHE A 153 -3.18 -11.37 -9.55
CA PHE A 153 -1.83 -11.90 -9.70
C PHE A 153 -1.22 -11.66 -11.08
N GLU A 154 -1.93 -11.00 -11.97
CA GLU A 154 -1.42 -10.61 -13.27
C GLU A 154 -0.23 -9.65 -13.12
N TYR A 155 0.85 -9.92 -13.83
CA TYR A 155 2.09 -9.12 -13.75
C TYR A 155 1.93 -7.69 -14.25
N ASP A 156 0.92 -7.42 -15.10
CA ASP A 156 0.54 -6.08 -15.53
C ASP A 156 0.26 -5.14 -14.35
N SER A 157 -0.21 -5.69 -13.21
CA SER A 157 -0.45 -4.91 -11.99
C SER A 157 0.82 -4.45 -11.30
N TYR A 158 1.99 -5.01 -11.64
CA TYR A 158 3.24 -4.82 -10.90
C TYR A 158 4.36 -4.19 -11.72
N VAL A 159 4.36 -4.36 -13.05
CA VAL A 159 5.35 -3.80 -13.94
C VAL A 159 4.98 -2.38 -14.38
N TRP A 160 5.88 -1.69 -15.07
CA TRP A 160 5.78 -0.28 -15.43
C TRP A 160 4.41 0.15 -15.98
N ARG A 161 3.78 -0.63 -16.84
CA ARG A 161 2.45 -0.32 -17.40
C ARG A 161 1.29 -0.57 -16.45
N GLY A 162 1.54 -1.20 -15.32
CA GLY A 162 0.53 -1.52 -14.33
C GLY A 162 0.29 -0.41 -13.32
N PHE A 163 -0.09 -0.81 -12.13
CA PHE A 163 -0.47 0.09 -11.04
C PHE A 163 0.57 0.17 -9.92
N GLY A 164 1.75 -0.41 -10.12
CA GLY A 164 2.84 -0.43 -9.16
C GLY A 164 2.67 -1.46 -8.05
N MET A 165 1.59 -1.40 -7.31
CA MET A 165 1.13 -2.36 -6.28
C MET A 165 2.24 -3.05 -5.47
N TYR A 166 3.29 -2.31 -5.10
CA TYR A 166 4.53 -2.85 -4.56
C TYR A 166 4.32 -3.78 -3.35
N THR A 167 3.50 -3.37 -2.37
CA THR A 167 3.23 -4.20 -1.18
C THR A 167 2.43 -5.46 -1.49
N GLN A 168 1.65 -5.44 -2.57
CA GLN A 168 0.88 -6.60 -3.01
C GLN A 168 1.77 -7.70 -3.60
N ILE A 169 2.91 -7.36 -4.24
CA ILE A 169 3.87 -8.37 -4.72
C ILE A 169 4.37 -9.24 -3.55
N TRP A 170 4.70 -8.63 -2.41
CA TRP A 170 5.07 -9.34 -1.20
C TRP A 170 3.91 -10.21 -0.69
N ALA A 171 2.71 -9.65 -0.69
CA ALA A 171 1.53 -10.32 -0.17
C ALA A 171 1.12 -11.55 -1.00
N MET A 172 1.28 -11.52 -2.32
CA MET A 172 0.97 -12.70 -3.14
C MET A 172 1.88 -13.91 -2.79
N HIS A 173 3.18 -13.68 -2.53
CA HIS A 173 4.08 -14.73 -2.04
C HIS A 173 3.67 -15.22 -0.65
N LEU A 174 3.48 -14.27 0.28
CA LEU A 174 3.13 -14.57 1.66
C LEU A 174 1.79 -15.30 1.78
N SER A 175 0.82 -15.04 0.88
CA SER A 175 -0.47 -15.74 0.88
C SER A 175 -0.32 -17.22 0.63
N PHE A 176 0.49 -17.64 -0.36
CA PHE A 176 0.77 -19.04 -0.61
C PHE A 176 1.55 -19.68 0.52
N ILE A 177 2.58 -19.01 1.03
CA ILE A 177 3.40 -19.49 2.15
C ILE A 177 2.54 -19.65 3.41
N CYS A 178 1.71 -18.66 3.75
CA CYS A 178 0.79 -18.71 4.89
C CYS A 178 -0.18 -19.88 4.76
N LEU A 179 -0.86 -20.02 3.62
CA LEU A 179 -1.83 -21.09 3.42
C LEU A 179 -1.19 -22.47 3.61
N ALA A 180 0.01 -22.66 3.06
CA ALA A 180 0.76 -23.93 3.18
C ALA A 180 1.21 -24.22 4.62
N LEU A 181 1.75 -23.22 5.32
CA LEU A 181 2.22 -23.37 6.70
C LEU A 181 1.07 -23.51 7.70
N LEU A 182 -0.03 -22.77 7.49
CA LEU A 182 -1.26 -22.92 8.29
C LEU A 182 -1.86 -24.31 8.13
N CYS A 183 -1.92 -24.84 6.91
CA CYS A 183 -2.38 -26.21 6.67
C CYS A 183 -1.55 -27.22 7.46
N ASP A 184 -0.21 -27.17 7.35
CA ASP A 184 0.68 -28.09 8.04
C ASP A 184 0.57 -27.98 9.58
N TYR A 185 0.45 -26.72 10.08
CA TYR A 185 0.28 -26.50 11.52
C TYR A 185 -1.08 -27.00 12.04
N LEU A 186 -2.17 -26.67 11.33
CA LEU A 186 -3.52 -27.09 11.75
C LEU A 186 -3.68 -28.62 11.73
N GLU A 187 -3.07 -29.29 10.79
CA GLU A 187 -3.17 -30.75 10.64
C GLU A 187 -2.22 -31.51 11.56
N ARG A 188 -0.95 -31.18 11.47
CA ARG A 188 0.16 -31.98 12.07
C ARG A 188 0.71 -31.35 13.34
N GLY A 189 0.39 -30.08 13.64
CA GLY A 189 1.00 -29.30 14.73
C GLY A 189 2.45 -28.90 14.46
N LYS A 190 2.95 -29.11 13.24
CA LYS A 190 4.31 -28.75 12.82
C LYS A 190 4.37 -27.32 12.29
N ASN A 191 5.56 -26.74 12.30
CA ASN A 191 5.80 -25.39 11.72
C ASN A 191 4.98 -24.26 12.38
N ARG A 192 4.71 -24.34 13.70
CA ARG A 192 4.00 -23.27 14.44
C ARG A 192 4.68 -21.90 14.26
N VAL A 193 5.99 -21.83 14.52
CA VAL A 193 6.73 -20.55 14.41
C VAL A 193 6.72 -20.02 13.00
N PRO A 194 7.09 -20.78 11.95
CA PRO A 194 6.96 -20.32 10.57
C PRO A 194 5.56 -19.85 10.19
N ALA A 195 4.49 -20.53 10.67
CA ALA A 195 3.11 -20.14 10.39
C ALA A 195 2.76 -18.78 11.03
N VAL A 196 3.14 -18.56 12.30
CA VAL A 196 2.96 -17.29 13.00
C VAL A 196 3.74 -16.18 12.31
N LEU A 197 5.01 -16.40 11.94
CA LEU A 197 5.85 -15.42 11.28
C LEU A 197 5.35 -15.04 9.89
N ALA A 198 4.92 -16.01 9.10
CA ALA A 198 4.38 -15.77 7.77
C ALA A 198 3.08 -14.95 7.84
N LEU A 199 2.19 -15.27 8.79
CA LEU A 199 0.96 -14.51 8.99
C LEU A 199 1.24 -13.10 9.52
N ALA A 200 2.16 -12.92 10.47
CA ALA A 200 2.60 -11.61 10.94
C ALA A 200 3.23 -10.79 9.80
N ALA A 201 4.09 -11.41 8.99
CA ALA A 201 4.68 -10.74 7.82
C ALA A 201 3.60 -10.32 6.81
N LEU A 202 2.56 -11.13 6.58
CA LEU A 202 1.45 -10.78 5.70
C LEU A 202 0.66 -9.59 6.23
N ILE A 203 0.35 -9.56 7.55
CA ILE A 203 -0.34 -8.41 8.20
C ILE A 203 0.48 -7.13 8.02
N LEU A 204 1.80 -7.20 8.23
CA LEU A 204 2.70 -6.06 8.14
C LEU A 204 3.07 -5.68 6.69
N SER A 205 2.69 -6.50 5.70
CA SER A 205 2.91 -6.24 4.29
C SER A 205 1.67 -5.70 3.57
N HIS A 206 0.47 -6.27 3.86
CA HIS A 206 -0.74 -5.88 3.14
C HIS A 206 -2.03 -6.27 3.88
N LEU A 207 -2.74 -5.29 4.43
CA LEU A 207 -3.94 -5.53 5.27
C LEU A 207 -5.07 -6.26 4.52
N VAL A 208 -5.33 -5.90 3.25
CA VAL A 208 -6.39 -6.57 2.47
C VAL A 208 -6.05 -8.04 2.25
N TYR A 209 -4.80 -8.37 1.95
CA TYR A 209 -4.38 -9.77 1.80
C TYR A 209 -4.36 -10.53 3.13
N ALA A 210 -4.05 -9.87 4.24
CA ALA A 210 -4.21 -10.45 5.58
C ALA A 210 -5.67 -10.78 5.88
N TYR A 211 -6.60 -9.88 5.51
CA TYR A 211 -8.03 -10.10 5.60
C TYR A 211 -8.48 -11.29 4.73
N MET A 212 -8.02 -11.34 3.48
CA MET A 212 -8.28 -12.46 2.58
C MET A 212 -7.71 -13.77 3.16
N MET A 213 -6.54 -13.73 3.80
CA MET A 213 -5.97 -14.91 4.46
C MET A 213 -6.81 -15.35 5.65
N ALA A 214 -7.46 -14.45 6.39
CA ALA A 214 -8.36 -14.81 7.48
C ALA A 214 -9.55 -15.64 6.96
N ILE A 215 -10.18 -15.21 5.86
CA ILE A 215 -11.27 -15.96 5.21
C ILE A 215 -10.75 -17.29 4.65
N SER A 216 -9.61 -17.28 3.95
CA SER A 216 -9.01 -18.49 3.39
C SER A 216 -8.64 -19.51 4.48
N ALA A 217 -8.12 -19.04 5.61
CA ALA A 217 -7.81 -19.88 6.76
C ALA A 217 -9.07 -20.45 7.44
N ALA A 218 -10.18 -19.69 7.46
CA ALA A 218 -11.48 -20.18 7.94
C ALA A 218 -12.01 -21.32 7.03
N VAL A 219 -11.90 -21.17 5.69
CA VAL A 219 -12.23 -22.24 4.75
C VAL A 219 -11.31 -23.47 4.96
N LEU A 220 -10.00 -23.25 5.07
CA LEU A 220 -9.03 -24.32 5.36
C LEU A 220 -9.37 -25.03 6.69
N PHE A 221 -9.73 -24.27 7.72
CA PHE A 221 -10.17 -24.81 9.01
C PHE A 221 -11.41 -25.68 8.84
N ALA A 222 -12.44 -25.18 8.16
CA ALA A 222 -13.72 -25.89 7.97
C ALA A 222 -13.56 -27.19 7.16
N VAL A 223 -12.85 -27.14 6.04
CA VAL A 223 -12.60 -28.33 5.17
C VAL A 223 -11.87 -29.44 5.90
N GLY A 224 -11.01 -29.10 6.87
CA GLY A 224 -10.28 -30.11 7.64
C GLY A 224 -10.91 -30.47 8.98
N LEU A 225 -12.08 -29.92 9.33
CA LEU A 225 -12.71 -30.13 10.62
C LEU A 225 -13.42 -31.49 10.69
N THR A 226 -13.15 -32.24 11.77
CA THR A 226 -13.84 -33.49 12.09
C THR A 226 -14.15 -33.51 13.58
N ARG A 227 -15.10 -34.33 14.00
CA ARG A 227 -15.45 -34.47 15.44
C ARG A 227 -14.23 -34.87 16.28
N SER A 228 -13.35 -35.73 15.74
CA SER A 228 -12.18 -36.23 16.45
C SER A 228 -11.06 -35.21 16.62
N ASN A 229 -10.93 -34.21 15.72
CA ASN A 229 -9.86 -33.24 15.77
C ASN A 229 -10.32 -31.81 16.17
N ALA A 230 -11.62 -31.60 16.35
CA ALA A 230 -12.23 -30.26 16.50
C ALA A 230 -11.53 -29.43 17.59
N ARG A 231 -11.39 -29.98 18.81
CA ARG A 231 -10.76 -29.27 19.93
C ARG A 231 -9.31 -28.87 19.62
N GLN A 232 -8.50 -29.79 19.13
CA GLN A 232 -7.09 -29.55 18.88
C GLN A 232 -6.88 -28.57 17.72
N ARG A 233 -7.69 -28.71 16.66
CA ARG A 233 -7.66 -27.84 15.49
C ARG A 233 -8.09 -26.42 15.85
N SER A 234 -9.14 -26.24 16.66
CA SER A 234 -9.58 -24.94 17.15
C SER A 234 -8.53 -24.26 18.02
N LEU A 235 -7.91 -25.01 18.94
CA LEU A 235 -6.81 -24.46 19.76
C LEU A 235 -5.62 -24.00 18.91
N ARG A 236 -5.23 -24.79 17.91
CA ARG A 236 -4.15 -24.41 16.98
C ARG A 236 -4.51 -23.18 16.15
N PHE A 237 -5.74 -23.13 15.66
CA PHE A 237 -6.25 -21.98 14.91
C PHE A 237 -6.24 -20.71 15.77
N ALA A 238 -6.84 -20.76 16.96
CA ALA A 238 -6.84 -19.64 17.89
C ALA A 238 -5.41 -19.19 18.26
N LEU A 239 -4.51 -20.15 18.55
CA LEU A 239 -3.15 -19.83 18.97
C LEU A 239 -2.35 -19.11 17.88
N VAL A 240 -2.41 -19.55 16.62
CA VAL A 240 -1.67 -18.91 15.53
C VAL A 240 -2.17 -17.49 15.28
N TRP A 241 -3.48 -17.26 15.30
CA TRP A 241 -4.06 -15.93 15.13
C TRP A 241 -3.74 -15.00 16.29
N THR A 242 -3.89 -15.49 17.55
CA THR A 242 -3.57 -14.69 18.75
C THR A 242 -2.10 -14.29 18.78
N LEU A 243 -1.17 -15.22 18.53
CA LEU A 243 0.26 -14.92 18.54
C LEU A 243 0.63 -13.92 17.42
N SER A 244 0.10 -14.12 16.22
CA SER A 244 0.35 -13.17 15.11
C SER A 244 -0.23 -11.79 15.39
N ALA A 245 -1.44 -11.71 15.94
CA ALA A 245 -2.06 -10.45 16.34
C ALA A 245 -1.27 -9.74 17.44
N LEU A 246 -0.79 -10.48 18.47
CA LEU A 246 0.01 -9.90 19.55
C LEU A 246 1.38 -9.42 19.07
N ILE A 247 2.05 -10.16 18.18
CA ILE A 247 3.35 -9.73 17.60
C ILE A 247 3.19 -8.46 16.76
N THR A 248 2.06 -8.29 16.08
CA THR A 248 1.79 -7.16 15.20
C THR A 248 0.94 -6.05 15.82
N CYS A 249 0.62 -6.14 17.12
CA CYS A 249 -0.31 -5.20 17.79
C CYS A 249 0.18 -3.74 17.76
N TYR A 250 1.48 -3.52 17.70
CA TYR A 250 2.07 -2.18 17.58
C TYR A 250 1.71 -1.46 16.27
N PHE A 251 1.21 -2.20 15.27
CA PHE A 251 0.76 -1.66 13.99
C PHE A 251 -0.78 -1.48 13.98
N TRP A 252 -1.54 -2.57 14.13
CA TRP A 252 -3.00 -2.51 13.94
C TRP A 252 -3.74 -1.81 15.07
N LEU A 253 -3.24 -1.87 16.33
CA LEU A 253 -3.92 -1.22 17.46
C LEU A 253 -3.82 0.31 17.39
N PRO A 254 -2.65 0.94 17.22
CA PRO A 254 -2.57 2.38 16.98
C PRO A 254 -3.34 2.81 15.73
N PHE A 255 -3.32 2.03 14.64
CA PHE A 255 -4.11 2.29 13.44
C PHE A 255 -5.60 2.41 13.76
N ILE A 256 -6.18 1.43 14.48
CA ILE A 256 -7.62 1.44 14.84
C ILE A 256 -7.94 2.64 15.73
N LEU A 257 -7.10 2.92 16.73
CA LEU A 257 -7.32 4.02 17.67
C LEU A 257 -7.19 5.40 17.05
N SER A 258 -6.37 5.53 15.99
CA SER A 258 -6.09 6.81 15.31
C SER A 258 -6.81 6.95 13.96
N LYS A 259 -7.67 6.02 13.56
CA LYS A 259 -8.33 6.02 12.24
C LYS A 259 -9.15 7.28 11.96
N VAL A 260 -9.59 8.00 12.98
CA VAL A 260 -10.34 9.25 12.87
C VAL A 260 -9.52 10.36 12.19
N TYR A 261 -8.19 10.27 12.23
CA TYR A 261 -7.27 11.23 11.60
C TYR A 261 -6.81 10.82 10.19
N LEU A 262 -7.31 9.70 9.66
CA LEU A 262 -7.06 9.24 8.29
C LEU A 262 -8.10 9.85 7.35
N GLY A 263 -7.71 10.32 6.17
CA GLY A 263 -8.64 10.83 5.17
C GLY A 263 -9.65 9.77 4.70
N ALA A 264 -10.88 10.21 4.42
CA ALA A 264 -11.94 9.37 3.84
C ALA A 264 -12.26 9.90 2.44
N SER A 265 -11.51 9.45 1.44
CA SER A 265 -11.61 9.99 0.08
C SER A 265 -12.95 9.67 -0.59
N PRO A 266 -13.69 10.68 -1.07
CA PRO A 266 -14.87 10.48 -1.90
C PRO A 266 -14.52 10.08 -3.34
N TYR A 267 -13.24 10.15 -3.73
CA TYR A 267 -12.77 9.91 -5.10
C TYR A 267 -12.49 8.43 -5.38
N LEU A 268 -12.71 7.54 -4.41
CA LEU A 268 -12.59 6.12 -4.65
C LEU A 268 -13.59 5.70 -5.75
N GLN A 269 -13.08 5.16 -6.82
CA GLN A 269 -13.90 4.74 -7.96
C GLN A 269 -14.90 3.66 -7.51
N ARG A 270 -16.18 3.87 -7.79
CA ARG A 270 -17.28 3.03 -7.32
C ARG A 270 -17.09 1.55 -7.69
N TRP A 271 -16.60 1.25 -8.90
CA TRP A 271 -16.33 -0.12 -9.31
C TRP A 271 -15.23 -0.82 -8.48
N LYS A 272 -14.26 -0.07 -7.94
CA LYS A 272 -13.27 -0.63 -7.02
C LYS A 272 -13.93 -1.03 -5.70
N TYR A 273 -14.79 -0.17 -5.17
CA TYR A 273 -15.47 -0.40 -3.92
C TYR A 273 -16.53 -1.50 -4.05
N ASP A 274 -17.37 -1.44 -5.08
CA ASP A 274 -18.54 -2.32 -5.24
C ASP A 274 -18.23 -3.65 -5.95
N SER A 275 -17.14 -3.73 -6.74
CA SER A 275 -16.88 -4.77 -7.74
C SER A 275 -17.90 -4.73 -8.89
N PHE A 276 -18.02 -5.82 -9.68
CA PHE A 276 -18.67 -5.80 -11.00
C PHE A 276 -20.01 -6.53 -11.04
N GLY A 277 -20.36 -7.27 -9.98
CA GLY A 277 -21.56 -8.11 -9.94
C GLY A 277 -21.40 -9.50 -10.58
N ALA A 278 -22.28 -10.42 -10.18
CA ALA A 278 -22.22 -11.82 -10.60
C ALA A 278 -22.29 -11.99 -12.12
N GLN A 279 -23.21 -11.28 -12.79
CA GLN A 279 -23.41 -11.40 -14.22
C GLN A 279 -22.11 -11.08 -15.01
N ALA A 280 -21.51 -9.92 -14.74
CA ALA A 280 -20.29 -9.48 -15.43
C ALA A 280 -19.10 -10.41 -15.13
N ILE A 281 -18.95 -10.86 -13.88
CA ILE A 281 -17.84 -11.74 -13.47
C ILE A 281 -17.99 -13.13 -14.06
N LEU A 282 -19.20 -13.72 -14.07
CA LEU A 282 -19.45 -15.02 -14.70
C LEU A 282 -19.30 -14.96 -16.22
N GLN A 283 -19.69 -13.85 -16.85
CA GLN A 283 -19.46 -13.64 -18.27
C GLN A 283 -17.95 -13.61 -18.58
N ARG A 284 -17.15 -12.86 -17.81
CA ARG A 284 -15.67 -12.82 -17.96
C ARG A 284 -15.02 -14.19 -17.69
N LEU A 285 -15.54 -14.95 -16.72
CA LEU A 285 -15.07 -16.31 -16.48
C LEU A 285 -15.37 -17.22 -17.67
N ALA A 286 -16.57 -17.13 -18.25
CA ALA A 286 -16.98 -17.94 -19.39
C ALA A 286 -16.25 -17.58 -20.69
N SER A 287 -15.96 -16.28 -20.92
CA SER A 287 -15.18 -15.80 -22.07
C SER A 287 -13.67 -16.04 -21.95
N GLY A 288 -13.16 -16.33 -20.75
CA GLY A 288 -11.74 -16.41 -20.47
C GLY A 288 -11.09 -15.09 -20.01
N ASP A 289 -11.80 -13.98 -20.07
CA ASP A 289 -11.28 -12.64 -19.73
C ASP A 289 -10.84 -12.50 -18.25
N LEU A 290 -11.25 -13.43 -17.40
CA LEU A 290 -10.89 -13.38 -15.99
C LEU A 290 -9.43 -13.80 -15.75
N PHE A 291 -8.89 -14.75 -16.55
CA PHE A 291 -7.54 -15.31 -16.38
C PHE A 291 -6.67 -15.25 -17.64
N ASP A 292 -7.30 -15.10 -18.82
CA ASP A 292 -6.67 -15.20 -20.14
C ASP A 292 -7.01 -14.02 -21.05
N HIS A 293 -7.26 -12.83 -20.50
CA HIS A 293 -7.68 -11.66 -21.28
C HIS A 293 -6.77 -11.41 -22.49
N GLY A 294 -7.37 -11.32 -23.68
CA GLY A 294 -6.65 -11.04 -24.93
C GLY A 294 -5.93 -12.24 -25.55
N ARG A 295 -6.13 -13.47 -25.05
CA ARG A 295 -5.51 -14.69 -25.59
C ARG A 295 -6.43 -15.92 -25.53
N LEU A 296 -5.95 -17.08 -26.00
CA LEU A 296 -6.67 -18.35 -25.85
C LEU A 296 -6.89 -18.69 -24.37
N PRO A 297 -8.11 -19.10 -23.95
CA PRO A 297 -8.50 -19.29 -22.56
C PRO A 297 -7.96 -20.58 -21.92
N VAL A 298 -6.65 -20.76 -21.96
CA VAL A 298 -5.98 -21.98 -21.48
C VAL A 298 -6.08 -22.13 -19.97
N MET A 299 -5.82 -21.04 -19.21
CA MET A 299 -5.89 -21.09 -17.75
C MET A 299 -7.34 -21.29 -17.30
N THR A 300 -8.28 -20.63 -17.93
CA THR A 300 -9.72 -20.82 -17.70
C THR A 300 -10.16 -22.28 -17.95
N ALA A 301 -9.69 -22.91 -19.04
CA ALA A 301 -9.96 -24.30 -19.31
C ALA A 301 -9.35 -25.24 -18.26
N LEU A 302 -8.15 -24.95 -17.77
CA LEU A 302 -7.51 -25.71 -16.71
C LEU A 302 -8.22 -25.54 -15.34
N VAL A 303 -8.73 -24.35 -15.04
CA VAL A 303 -9.58 -24.09 -13.87
C VAL A 303 -10.87 -24.91 -13.96
N ALA A 304 -11.55 -24.89 -15.11
CA ALA A 304 -12.75 -25.70 -15.35
C ALA A 304 -12.46 -27.20 -15.21
N THR A 305 -11.32 -27.67 -15.77
CA THR A 305 -10.86 -29.05 -15.59
C THR A 305 -10.59 -29.37 -14.12
N GLY A 306 -10.02 -28.42 -13.37
CA GLY A 306 -9.79 -28.54 -11.93
C GLY A 306 -11.09 -28.66 -11.13
N LEU A 307 -12.11 -27.86 -11.47
CA LEU A 307 -13.44 -27.97 -10.86
C LEU A 307 -14.09 -29.32 -11.15
N LEU A 308 -14.02 -29.78 -12.39
CA LEU A 308 -14.51 -31.10 -12.77
C LEU A 308 -13.77 -32.21 -12.00
N ALA A 309 -12.45 -32.16 -11.98
CA ALA A 309 -11.64 -33.11 -11.22
C ALA A 309 -11.95 -33.08 -9.71
N ALA A 310 -12.22 -31.89 -9.15
CA ALA A 310 -12.61 -31.73 -7.75
C ALA A 310 -13.97 -32.39 -7.46
N ALA A 311 -14.95 -32.22 -8.34
CA ALA A 311 -16.26 -32.85 -8.22
C ALA A 311 -16.19 -34.37 -8.30
N LEU A 312 -15.34 -34.91 -9.19
CA LEU A 312 -15.22 -36.34 -9.43
C LEU A 312 -14.36 -37.05 -8.37
N THR A 313 -13.24 -36.46 -7.96
CA THR A 313 -12.26 -37.15 -7.11
C THR A 313 -12.49 -36.92 -5.62
N ARG A 314 -13.06 -35.77 -5.27
CA ARG A 314 -13.32 -35.34 -3.87
C ARG A 314 -12.13 -35.52 -2.92
N THR A 315 -10.92 -35.51 -3.47
CA THR A 315 -9.71 -35.49 -2.61
C THR A 315 -9.69 -34.24 -1.76
N ARG A 316 -9.01 -34.28 -0.63
CA ARG A 316 -8.98 -33.14 0.28
C ARG A 316 -8.42 -31.86 -0.38
N GLN A 317 -7.36 -32.00 -1.19
CA GLN A 317 -6.78 -30.90 -1.96
C GLN A 317 -7.78 -30.31 -2.95
N ALA A 318 -8.53 -31.19 -3.63
CA ALA A 318 -9.55 -30.80 -4.59
C ALA A 318 -10.74 -30.08 -3.90
N VAL A 319 -11.19 -30.61 -2.75
CA VAL A 319 -12.25 -29.96 -1.96
C VAL A 319 -11.79 -28.59 -1.44
N LEU A 320 -10.54 -28.48 -0.94
CA LEU A 320 -9.98 -27.21 -0.49
C LEU A 320 -9.90 -26.19 -1.63
N ALA A 321 -9.36 -26.58 -2.81
CA ALA A 321 -9.24 -25.72 -3.97
C ALA A 321 -10.60 -25.23 -4.46
N GLY A 322 -11.58 -26.15 -4.56
CA GLY A 322 -12.95 -25.82 -4.97
C GLY A 322 -13.66 -24.92 -3.97
N ALA A 323 -13.55 -25.21 -2.66
CA ALA A 323 -14.17 -24.40 -1.61
C ALA A 323 -13.60 -22.96 -1.57
N LEU A 324 -12.27 -22.81 -1.69
CA LEU A 324 -11.63 -21.49 -1.78
C LEU A 324 -12.08 -20.75 -3.05
N PHE A 325 -12.12 -21.43 -4.19
CA PHE A 325 -12.54 -20.80 -5.44
C PHE A 325 -13.98 -20.29 -5.38
N VAL A 326 -14.90 -21.13 -4.93
CA VAL A 326 -16.32 -20.73 -4.77
C VAL A 326 -16.44 -19.58 -3.77
N THR A 327 -15.78 -19.65 -2.62
CA THR A 327 -15.80 -18.59 -1.62
C THR A 327 -15.34 -17.26 -2.20
N TRP A 328 -14.18 -17.24 -2.86
CA TRP A 328 -13.62 -16.01 -3.41
C TRP A 328 -14.38 -15.51 -4.61
N LEU A 329 -14.89 -16.37 -5.48
CA LEU A 329 -15.71 -15.97 -6.60
C LEU A 329 -17.02 -15.31 -6.14
N LEU A 330 -17.70 -15.89 -5.15
CA LEU A 330 -18.92 -15.33 -4.56
C LEU A 330 -18.66 -13.97 -3.91
N LEU A 331 -17.57 -13.83 -3.13
CA LEU A 331 -17.21 -12.55 -2.52
C LEU A 331 -16.77 -11.51 -3.56
N TYR A 332 -16.13 -11.94 -4.66
CA TYR A 332 -15.72 -11.05 -5.75
C TYR A 332 -16.91 -10.50 -6.53
N PHE A 333 -18.10 -11.13 -6.51
CA PHE A 333 -19.32 -10.53 -7.06
C PHE A 333 -19.62 -9.17 -6.42
N GLY A 334 -19.22 -8.96 -5.19
CA GLY A 334 -19.25 -7.67 -4.49
C GLY A 334 -20.65 -7.14 -4.17
N ARG A 335 -20.69 -5.84 -3.85
CA ARG A 335 -21.91 -5.16 -3.40
C ARG A 335 -22.99 -5.07 -4.47
N VAL A 336 -22.59 -5.03 -5.75
CA VAL A 336 -23.53 -5.05 -6.88
C VAL A 336 -24.46 -6.27 -6.83
N THR A 337 -23.98 -7.43 -6.31
CA THR A 337 -24.79 -8.64 -6.20
C THR A 337 -25.40 -8.82 -4.82
N TRP A 338 -24.61 -8.63 -3.78
CA TRP A 338 -24.99 -9.03 -2.42
C TRP A 338 -25.60 -7.89 -1.59
N GLY A 339 -25.47 -6.62 -2.05
CA GLY A 339 -25.99 -5.46 -1.33
C GLY A 339 -25.55 -5.44 0.13
N SER A 340 -26.51 -5.24 1.04
CA SER A 340 -26.29 -5.16 2.47
C SER A 340 -25.89 -6.49 3.14
N LEU A 341 -25.97 -7.63 2.45
CA LEU A 341 -25.44 -8.89 3.01
C LEU A 341 -23.96 -8.81 3.31
N LEU A 342 -23.21 -7.97 2.58
CA LEU A 342 -21.77 -7.76 2.84
C LEU A 342 -21.50 -6.93 4.09
N ASP A 343 -22.50 -6.27 4.68
CA ASP A 343 -22.38 -5.55 5.93
C ASP A 343 -22.16 -6.49 7.12
N LEU A 344 -22.43 -7.79 6.94
CA LEU A 344 -22.08 -8.85 7.89
C LEU A 344 -20.56 -9.11 7.97
N LEU A 345 -19.79 -8.67 6.98
CA LEU A 345 -18.35 -8.83 7.00
C LEU A 345 -17.72 -7.79 7.96
N PRO A 346 -16.77 -8.21 8.81
CA PRO A 346 -16.04 -7.27 9.64
C PRO A 346 -15.37 -6.21 8.78
N MET A 347 -15.42 -4.93 9.18
CA MET A 347 -14.82 -3.79 8.47
C MET A 347 -15.37 -3.58 7.04
N HIS A 348 -16.61 -4.01 6.76
CA HIS A 348 -17.21 -3.95 5.42
C HIS A 348 -17.09 -2.56 4.76
N GLU A 349 -17.20 -1.47 5.53
CA GLU A 349 -17.10 -0.09 5.04
C GLU A 349 -15.74 0.22 4.39
N CYS A 350 -14.66 -0.47 4.83
CA CYS A 350 -13.31 -0.27 4.33
C CYS A 350 -12.90 -1.27 3.24
N LEU A 351 -13.77 -2.25 2.91
CA LEU A 351 -13.43 -3.31 1.97
C LEU A 351 -13.62 -2.86 0.53
N ILE A 352 -12.54 -2.93 -0.24
CA ILE A 352 -12.52 -2.67 -1.67
C ILE A 352 -12.71 -4.00 -2.39
N MET A 353 -13.97 -4.30 -2.79
CA MET A 353 -14.40 -5.64 -3.22
C MET A 353 -13.67 -6.15 -4.47
N HIS A 354 -13.27 -5.28 -5.41
CA HIS A 354 -12.56 -5.72 -6.61
C HIS A 354 -11.20 -6.40 -6.28
N ARG A 355 -10.59 -6.10 -5.12
CA ARG A 355 -9.34 -6.74 -4.69
C ARG A 355 -9.46 -8.23 -4.42
N PHE A 356 -10.67 -8.73 -4.24
CA PHE A 356 -10.91 -10.16 -4.01
C PHE A 356 -10.60 -11.05 -5.22
N ILE A 357 -10.33 -10.44 -6.39
CA ILE A 357 -9.75 -11.15 -7.54
C ILE A 357 -8.45 -11.87 -7.15
N GLY A 358 -7.59 -11.29 -6.28
CA GLY A 358 -6.39 -11.97 -5.80
C GLY A 358 -6.67 -13.29 -5.05
N GLY A 359 -7.81 -13.39 -4.35
CA GLY A 359 -8.28 -14.65 -3.76
C GLY A 359 -8.78 -15.65 -4.81
N VAL A 360 -9.46 -15.15 -5.84
CA VAL A 360 -9.90 -15.97 -6.99
C VAL A 360 -8.69 -16.55 -7.73
N ASP A 361 -7.65 -15.72 -8.00
CA ASP A 361 -6.42 -16.13 -8.68
C ASP A 361 -5.63 -17.17 -7.88
N MET A 362 -5.53 -16.97 -6.56
CA MET A 362 -4.89 -17.95 -5.67
C MET A 362 -5.62 -19.30 -5.75
N ALA A 363 -6.94 -19.30 -5.66
CA ALA A 363 -7.74 -20.52 -5.72
C ALA A 363 -7.75 -21.14 -7.13
N ALA A 364 -7.67 -20.32 -8.19
CA ALA A 364 -7.52 -20.79 -9.56
C ALA A 364 -6.21 -21.57 -9.75
N LEU A 365 -5.08 -21.11 -9.21
CA LEU A 365 -3.81 -21.85 -9.24
C LEU A 365 -3.90 -23.19 -8.51
N LEU A 366 -4.63 -23.24 -7.39
CA LEU A 366 -4.90 -24.50 -6.70
C LEU A 366 -5.73 -25.47 -7.58
N LEU A 367 -6.76 -24.95 -8.28
CA LEU A 367 -7.57 -25.73 -9.21
C LEU A 367 -6.76 -26.20 -10.43
N ILE A 368 -5.92 -25.33 -11.01
CA ILE A 368 -5.01 -25.71 -12.10
C ILE A 368 -4.12 -26.89 -11.65
N ALA A 369 -3.61 -26.86 -10.42
CA ALA A 369 -2.81 -27.96 -9.88
C ALA A 369 -3.63 -29.26 -9.73
N VAL A 370 -4.90 -29.17 -9.34
CA VAL A 370 -5.83 -30.32 -9.28
C VAL A 370 -6.08 -30.88 -10.69
N GLY A 371 -6.47 -30.00 -11.64
CA GLY A 371 -6.80 -30.38 -13.01
C GLY A 371 -5.62 -31.00 -13.76
N ALA A 372 -4.46 -30.33 -13.71
CA ALA A 372 -3.24 -30.83 -14.32
C ALA A 372 -2.79 -32.15 -13.72
N GLY A 373 -2.88 -32.31 -12.39
CA GLY A 373 -2.57 -33.57 -11.72
C GLY A 373 -3.51 -34.73 -12.12
N TRP A 374 -4.79 -34.42 -12.33
CA TRP A 374 -5.79 -35.37 -12.80
C TRP A 374 -5.53 -35.78 -14.25
N LEU A 375 -5.29 -34.82 -15.16
CA LEU A 375 -4.93 -35.06 -16.57
C LEU A 375 -3.64 -35.88 -16.67
N TRP A 376 -2.63 -35.58 -15.86
CA TRP A 376 -1.39 -36.36 -15.79
C TRP A 376 -1.64 -37.85 -15.49
N GLN A 377 -2.49 -38.12 -14.50
CA GLN A 377 -2.84 -39.50 -14.15
C GLN A 377 -3.63 -40.19 -15.28
N PHE A 378 -4.48 -39.45 -15.95
CA PHE A 378 -5.24 -39.94 -17.11
C PHE A 378 -4.28 -40.31 -18.27
N CYS A 379 -3.38 -39.40 -18.65
CA CYS A 379 -2.37 -39.65 -19.68
C CYS A 379 -1.48 -40.85 -19.35
N GLY A 380 -1.17 -41.05 -18.06
CA GLY A 380 -0.39 -42.19 -17.61
C GLY A 380 -1.05 -43.54 -17.79
N ARG A 381 -2.35 -43.61 -17.79
CA ARG A 381 -3.11 -44.82 -18.09
C ARG A 381 -3.07 -45.18 -19.57
N TRP A 382 -3.00 -44.18 -20.46
CA TRP A 382 -3.01 -44.33 -21.91
C TRP A 382 -1.63 -44.55 -22.53
N GLN A 383 -0.58 -43.97 -21.93
CA GLN A 383 0.80 -44.03 -22.40
C GLN A 383 1.77 -44.37 -21.29
N PRO A 384 1.76 -45.61 -20.76
CA PRO A 384 2.69 -46.05 -19.74
C PRO A 384 4.15 -45.92 -20.23
N GLY A 385 5.01 -45.33 -19.41
CA GLY A 385 6.43 -45.10 -19.76
C GLY A 385 6.74 -43.85 -20.55
N ARG A 386 5.74 -43.21 -21.19
CA ARG A 386 5.89 -41.92 -21.91
C ARG A 386 5.24 -40.73 -21.22
N GLN A 387 4.80 -40.92 -19.97
CA GLN A 387 4.08 -39.90 -19.22
C GLN A 387 4.85 -38.57 -19.12
N THR A 388 6.13 -38.61 -18.77
CA THR A 388 6.92 -37.41 -18.54
C THR A 388 7.11 -36.58 -19.82
N PRO A 389 7.57 -37.13 -20.97
CA PRO A 389 7.67 -36.34 -22.19
C PRO A 389 6.32 -35.82 -22.69
N VAL A 390 5.24 -36.59 -22.58
CA VAL A 390 3.89 -36.13 -22.95
C VAL A 390 3.44 -34.98 -22.06
N PHE A 391 3.64 -35.09 -20.76
CA PHE A 391 3.33 -34.01 -19.80
C PHE A 391 4.12 -32.74 -20.12
N VAL A 392 5.43 -32.85 -20.34
CA VAL A 392 6.27 -31.70 -20.68
C VAL A 392 5.79 -31.03 -21.97
N LEU A 393 5.55 -31.83 -23.02
CA LEU A 393 5.07 -31.33 -24.30
C LEU A 393 3.73 -30.60 -24.14
N LEU A 394 2.75 -31.20 -23.46
CA LEU A 394 1.44 -30.59 -23.22
C LEU A 394 1.55 -29.30 -22.41
N THR A 395 2.36 -29.30 -21.36
CA THR A 395 2.56 -28.11 -20.54
C THR A 395 3.20 -26.97 -21.36
N LEU A 396 4.19 -27.27 -22.19
CA LEU A 396 4.83 -26.29 -23.08
C LEU A 396 3.85 -25.76 -24.15
N LEU A 397 3.03 -26.63 -24.73
CA LEU A 397 1.98 -26.20 -25.68
C LEU A 397 0.94 -25.30 -25.01
N LEU A 398 0.53 -25.61 -23.78
CA LEU A 398 -0.40 -24.78 -23.01
C LEU A 398 0.21 -23.41 -22.63
N MET A 399 1.52 -23.34 -22.47
CA MET A 399 2.22 -22.06 -22.21
C MET A 399 2.31 -21.15 -23.44
N LEU A 400 2.31 -21.71 -24.66
CA LEU A 400 2.67 -20.98 -25.87
C LEU A 400 1.83 -19.70 -26.10
N PRO A 401 0.47 -19.70 -25.96
CA PRO A 401 -0.33 -18.49 -26.10
C PRO A 401 0.06 -17.41 -25.09
N ALA A 402 0.35 -17.82 -23.85
CA ALA A 402 0.75 -16.92 -22.79
C ALA A 402 2.16 -16.34 -23.00
N LEU A 403 3.11 -17.15 -23.50
CA LEU A 403 4.46 -16.68 -23.82
C LEU A 403 4.45 -15.64 -24.95
N VAL A 404 3.65 -15.86 -25.99
CA VAL A 404 3.54 -14.93 -27.13
C VAL A 404 2.95 -13.59 -26.68
N GLU A 405 1.84 -13.62 -25.95
CA GLU A 405 1.20 -12.41 -25.42
C GLU A 405 2.14 -11.66 -24.46
N ARG A 406 2.74 -12.36 -23.49
CA ARG A 406 3.66 -11.75 -22.50
C ARG A 406 4.93 -11.20 -23.14
N HIS A 407 5.48 -11.84 -24.13
CA HIS A 407 6.61 -11.30 -24.87
C HIS A 407 6.29 -9.93 -25.49
N GLY A 408 5.15 -9.80 -26.14
CA GLY A 408 4.68 -8.53 -26.69
C GLY A 408 4.48 -7.46 -25.61
N PHE A 409 3.84 -7.83 -24.51
CA PHE A 409 3.63 -6.93 -23.36
C PHE A 409 4.96 -6.44 -22.76
N TYR A 410 5.91 -7.34 -22.49
CA TYR A 410 7.19 -6.96 -21.88
C TYR A 410 8.09 -6.13 -22.80
N ARG A 411 8.00 -6.33 -24.13
CA ARG A 411 8.66 -5.42 -25.08
C ARG A 411 8.12 -4.00 -25.01
N LEU A 412 6.79 -3.84 -24.91
CA LEU A 412 6.19 -2.52 -24.70
C LEU A 412 6.60 -1.92 -23.35
N ASN A 413 6.61 -2.72 -22.29
CA ASN A 413 7.06 -2.30 -20.98
C ASN A 413 8.52 -1.80 -21.00
N ASP A 414 9.42 -2.50 -21.70
CA ASP A 414 10.81 -2.08 -21.90
C ASP A 414 10.91 -0.72 -22.60
N VAL A 415 10.13 -0.50 -23.66
CA VAL A 415 10.06 0.80 -24.36
C VAL A 415 9.59 1.92 -23.43
N PHE A 416 8.59 1.68 -22.58
CA PHE A 416 8.10 2.70 -21.62
C PHE A 416 9.16 3.04 -20.57
N LEU A 417 9.83 2.04 -20.02
CA LEU A 417 10.90 2.24 -19.04
C LEU A 417 12.09 3.00 -19.64
N ASP A 418 12.51 2.60 -20.83
CA ASP A 418 13.62 3.25 -21.55
C ASP A 418 13.29 4.72 -21.87
N ARG A 419 12.07 4.98 -22.37
CA ARG A 419 11.62 6.35 -22.66
C ARG A 419 11.61 7.22 -21.41
N SER A 420 11.14 6.71 -20.29
CA SER A 420 11.08 7.48 -19.05
C SER A 420 12.47 7.69 -18.45
N ALA A 421 13.34 6.69 -18.47
CA ALA A 421 14.72 6.83 -18.03
C ALA A 421 15.45 7.91 -18.83
N ARG A 422 15.40 7.82 -20.17
CA ARG A 422 16.03 8.84 -21.05
C ARG A 422 15.42 10.22 -20.85
N ALA A 423 14.10 10.32 -20.70
CA ALA A 423 13.45 11.60 -20.50
C ALA A 423 13.90 12.30 -19.22
N VAL A 424 14.11 11.54 -18.13
CA VAL A 424 14.65 12.09 -16.88
C VAL A 424 16.14 12.48 -17.05
N ASP A 425 16.96 11.60 -17.64
CA ASP A 425 18.40 11.83 -17.79
C ASP A 425 18.74 12.97 -18.75
N GLN A 426 17.91 13.18 -19.78
CA GLN A 426 18.15 14.17 -20.83
C GLN A 426 17.50 15.53 -20.58
N ASP A 427 16.63 15.66 -19.58
CA ASP A 427 15.98 16.90 -19.25
C ASP A 427 16.79 17.74 -18.26
N GLU A 428 17.84 18.39 -18.80
CA GLU A 428 18.70 19.29 -18.02
C GLU A 428 17.91 20.42 -17.33
N GLY A 429 16.80 20.86 -17.91
CA GLY A 429 15.96 21.90 -17.34
C GLY A 429 15.31 21.44 -16.04
N ALA A 430 14.78 20.22 -16.01
CA ALA A 430 14.21 19.65 -14.80
C ALA A 430 15.24 19.43 -13.71
N ALA A 431 16.39 18.83 -14.05
CA ALA A 431 17.49 18.63 -13.11
C ALA A 431 17.95 19.95 -12.48
N THR A 432 18.12 21.00 -13.31
CA THR A 432 18.46 22.34 -12.85
C THR A 432 17.45 22.92 -11.87
N LEU A 433 16.13 22.76 -12.12
CA LEU A 433 15.10 23.29 -11.24
C LEU A 433 14.98 22.49 -9.93
N ILE A 434 15.15 21.17 -9.98
CA ILE A 434 15.19 20.31 -8.77
C ILE A 434 16.35 20.74 -7.86
N GLU A 435 17.55 20.90 -8.42
CA GLU A 435 18.70 21.36 -7.64
C GLU A 435 18.48 22.78 -7.08
N ARG A 436 17.91 23.68 -7.89
CA ARG A 436 17.57 25.02 -7.42
C ARG A 436 16.57 25.00 -6.25
N LEU A 437 15.50 24.19 -6.35
CA LEU A 437 14.51 24.05 -5.29
C LEU A 437 15.10 23.56 -3.96
N ARG A 438 16.15 22.70 -4.01
CA ARG A 438 16.87 22.23 -2.82
C ARG A 438 17.66 23.31 -2.11
N THR A 439 18.10 24.34 -2.84
CA THR A 439 18.90 25.45 -2.30
C THR A 439 18.05 26.63 -1.83
N LEU A 440 16.78 26.68 -2.19
CA LEU A 440 15.86 27.76 -1.81
C LEU A 440 15.33 27.58 -0.38
N PRO A 441 14.86 28.66 0.26
CA PRO A 441 14.20 28.58 1.55
C PRO A 441 13.02 27.60 1.57
N PRO A 442 12.71 26.94 2.69
CA PRO A 442 11.66 25.94 2.77
C PRO A 442 10.28 26.48 2.31
N GLY A 443 9.53 25.66 1.59
CA GLY A 443 8.19 25.92 1.10
C GLY A 443 7.67 24.76 0.27
N ARG A 444 6.36 24.67 0.08
CA ARG A 444 5.77 23.65 -0.80
C ARG A 444 5.84 24.10 -2.25
N THR A 445 5.98 23.14 -3.14
CA THR A 445 6.05 23.36 -4.59
C THR A 445 4.78 22.84 -5.25
N PHE A 446 4.21 23.63 -6.15
CA PHE A 446 3.13 23.21 -7.03
C PHE A 446 3.69 23.02 -8.45
N ALA A 447 3.36 21.89 -9.08
CA ALA A 447 3.81 21.58 -10.44
C ALA A 447 2.62 21.19 -11.35
N GLY A 448 1.44 21.68 -11.03
CA GLY A 448 0.20 21.43 -11.74
C GLY A 448 -0.54 20.18 -11.26
N LEU A 449 -1.87 20.23 -11.36
CA LEU A 449 -2.78 19.10 -11.17
C LEU A 449 -3.14 18.48 -12.53
N ARG A 450 -3.90 17.39 -12.52
CA ARG A 450 -4.44 16.76 -13.74
C ARG A 450 -5.49 17.62 -14.43
N THR A 451 -6.02 18.63 -13.76
CA THR A 451 -7.00 19.60 -14.27
C THR A 451 -6.39 20.78 -15.03
N ASP A 452 -5.08 20.95 -14.91
CA ASP A 452 -4.30 22.00 -15.55
C ASP A 452 -3.07 21.42 -16.30
N TRP A 453 -1.94 22.15 -16.35
CA TRP A 453 -0.72 21.71 -17.08
C TRP A 453 -0.05 20.46 -16.51
N GLY A 454 -0.35 20.04 -15.28
CA GLY A 454 0.25 18.87 -14.66
C GLY A 454 -0.01 17.57 -15.44
N LYS A 455 -1.12 17.48 -16.19
CA LYS A 455 -1.42 16.33 -17.06
C LYS A 455 -0.43 16.16 -18.20
N ASP A 456 0.14 17.27 -18.71
CA ASP A 456 1.00 17.31 -19.88
C ASP A 456 2.49 17.47 -19.53
N MET A 457 2.80 17.94 -18.30
CA MET A 457 4.15 18.16 -17.82
C MET A 457 4.78 16.84 -17.30
N LYS A 458 5.31 16.05 -18.24
CA LYS A 458 5.81 14.68 -17.99
C LYS A 458 7.22 14.45 -18.53
N PHE A 459 7.89 13.45 -17.93
CA PHE A 459 9.13 12.82 -18.36
C PHE A 459 8.82 11.39 -18.84
N GLY A 460 8.64 11.19 -20.12
CA GLY A 460 8.01 9.98 -20.61
C GLY A 460 6.58 9.87 -20.07
N ASP A 461 6.36 8.95 -19.13
CA ASP A 461 5.06 8.77 -18.48
C ASP A 461 5.02 9.25 -17.01
N LEU A 462 6.17 9.67 -16.45
CA LEU A 462 6.29 10.18 -15.09
C LEU A 462 5.89 11.66 -15.02
N ALA A 463 4.98 12.05 -14.11
CA ALA A 463 4.61 13.44 -13.92
C ALA A 463 5.71 14.24 -13.22
N PHE A 464 5.76 15.56 -13.42
CA PHE A 464 6.71 16.43 -12.71
C PHE A 464 6.50 16.40 -11.19
N SER A 465 5.25 16.31 -10.74
CA SER A 465 4.92 16.14 -9.32
C SER A 465 5.54 14.88 -8.72
N ASP A 466 5.61 13.79 -9.49
CA ASP A 466 6.26 12.55 -9.04
C ASP A 466 7.78 12.75 -8.93
N LEU A 467 8.38 13.54 -9.83
CA LEU A 467 9.80 13.89 -9.76
C LEU A 467 10.11 14.73 -8.50
N LEU A 468 9.22 15.68 -8.11
CA LEU A 468 9.34 16.40 -6.84
C LEU A 468 9.34 15.42 -5.66
N THR A 469 8.38 14.50 -5.64
CA THR A 469 8.22 13.47 -4.60
C THR A 469 9.47 12.59 -4.50
N LEU A 470 9.98 12.10 -5.63
CA LEU A 470 11.19 11.27 -5.70
C LEU A 470 12.45 12.01 -5.21
N ASN A 471 12.44 13.33 -5.26
CA ASN A 471 13.52 14.19 -4.76
C ASN A 471 13.26 14.75 -3.36
N GLN A 472 12.25 14.24 -2.64
CA GLN A 472 11.88 14.65 -1.29
C GLN A 472 11.53 16.14 -1.16
N ILE A 473 11.04 16.76 -2.25
CA ILE A 473 10.60 18.16 -2.27
C ILE A 473 9.11 18.18 -1.88
N PRO A 474 8.73 18.90 -0.80
CA PRO A 474 7.34 19.00 -0.39
C PRO A 474 6.47 19.59 -1.51
N ALA A 475 5.40 18.87 -1.88
CA ALA A 475 4.55 19.23 -3.00
C ALA A 475 3.07 19.30 -2.62
N VAL A 476 2.36 20.22 -3.28
CA VAL A 476 0.91 20.19 -3.41
C VAL A 476 0.60 19.49 -4.74
N SER A 477 0.01 18.31 -4.67
CA SER A 477 -0.29 17.46 -5.82
C SER A 477 -1.52 16.59 -5.53
N ALA A 478 -2.04 15.93 -6.54
CA ALA A 478 -3.07 14.93 -6.36
C ALA A 478 -2.58 13.80 -5.42
N PRO A 479 -3.32 13.46 -4.37
CA PRO A 479 -2.89 12.41 -3.44
C PRO A 479 -2.93 11.04 -4.11
N TYR A 480 -1.93 10.20 -3.83
CA TYR A 480 -1.94 8.78 -4.20
C TYR A 480 -2.92 7.99 -3.35
N GLN A 481 -3.03 8.37 -2.09
CA GLN A 481 -3.94 7.84 -1.08
C GLN A 481 -4.27 8.98 -0.11
N SER A 482 -5.40 8.91 0.56
CA SER A 482 -5.79 9.94 1.53
C SER A 482 -5.26 9.58 2.92
N LEU A 483 -3.96 9.78 3.17
CA LEU A 483 -3.28 9.46 4.43
C LEU A 483 -3.37 10.58 5.47
N SER A 484 -3.84 11.77 5.07
CA SER A 484 -4.12 12.89 5.96
C SER A 484 -5.55 13.40 5.76
N LEU A 485 -6.04 14.17 6.74
CA LEU A 485 -7.37 14.80 6.65
C LEU A 485 -7.44 15.93 5.60
N ASN A 486 -6.29 16.47 5.18
CA ASN A 486 -6.21 17.53 4.16
C ASN A 486 -6.03 16.99 2.73
N ALA A 487 -5.75 15.70 2.56
CA ALA A 487 -5.36 15.14 1.27
C ALA A 487 -6.32 15.50 0.14
N ASP A 488 -7.62 15.32 0.36
CA ASP A 488 -8.64 15.53 -0.68
C ASP A 488 -8.97 17.00 -0.96
N LEU A 489 -8.65 17.92 -0.03
CA LEU A 489 -8.82 19.36 -0.25
C LEU A 489 -7.78 19.91 -1.25
N LEU A 490 -6.64 19.23 -1.42
CA LEU A 490 -5.60 19.66 -2.36
C LEU A 490 -6.05 19.63 -3.84
N TRP A 491 -7.12 18.90 -4.15
CA TRP A 491 -7.74 18.94 -5.47
C TRP A 491 -8.39 20.29 -5.80
N ASP A 492 -8.72 21.09 -4.77
CA ASP A 492 -9.39 22.37 -4.91
C ASP A 492 -8.39 23.54 -4.97
N PHE A 493 -7.06 23.29 -4.97
CA PHE A 493 -6.03 24.34 -5.12
C PHE A 493 -6.13 25.01 -6.49
N ASP A 494 -6.38 26.32 -6.49
CA ASP A 494 -6.39 27.16 -7.70
C ASP A 494 -5.12 28.03 -7.78
N TYR A 495 -4.26 27.70 -8.72
CA TYR A 495 -3.01 28.45 -8.93
C TYR A 495 -3.20 29.92 -9.34
N ARG A 496 -4.42 30.31 -9.72
CA ARG A 496 -4.77 31.70 -10.06
C ARG A 496 -5.20 32.53 -8.86
N ASN A 497 -5.49 31.87 -7.74
CA ASN A 497 -5.94 32.53 -6.52
C ASN A 497 -4.73 32.72 -5.56
N PRO A 498 -4.31 33.98 -5.26
CA PRO A 498 -3.21 34.26 -4.36
C PRO A 498 -3.47 33.75 -2.92
N ASP A 499 -4.73 33.70 -2.48
CA ASP A 499 -5.09 33.23 -1.15
C ASP A 499 -4.75 31.76 -0.93
N ASP A 500 -4.81 30.93 -1.98
CA ASP A 500 -4.47 29.52 -1.90
C ASP A 500 -2.99 29.30 -1.57
N TYR A 501 -2.12 30.17 -2.05
CA TYR A 501 -0.69 30.12 -1.72
C TYR A 501 -0.44 30.41 -0.24
N LEU A 502 -1.19 31.33 0.33
CA LEU A 502 -1.15 31.63 1.77
C LEU A 502 -1.70 30.46 2.58
N VAL A 503 -2.87 29.95 2.20
CA VAL A 503 -3.58 28.88 2.91
C VAL A 503 -2.77 27.59 2.92
N PHE A 504 -2.29 27.14 1.76
CA PHE A 504 -1.57 25.85 1.63
C PHE A 504 -0.05 25.97 1.82
N ASN A 505 0.48 27.18 2.09
CA ASN A 505 1.91 27.46 2.15
C ASN A 505 2.65 26.98 0.89
N VAL A 506 2.10 27.29 -0.29
CA VAL A 506 2.76 27.05 -1.58
C VAL A 506 3.65 28.24 -1.89
N ARG A 507 4.95 28.01 -1.86
CA ARG A 507 5.94 29.08 -2.11
C ARG A 507 6.48 29.03 -3.52
N TYR A 508 6.54 27.86 -4.13
CA TYR A 508 7.14 27.69 -5.45
C TYR A 508 6.15 27.07 -6.42
N VAL A 509 6.25 27.54 -7.68
CA VAL A 509 5.49 26.96 -8.80
C VAL A 509 6.44 26.61 -9.91
N VAL A 510 6.34 25.38 -10.41
CA VAL A 510 6.99 24.95 -11.65
C VAL A 510 5.91 24.81 -12.72
N ALA A 511 6.02 25.60 -13.79
CA ALA A 511 5.08 25.59 -14.89
C ALA A 511 5.81 25.47 -16.24
N PRO A 512 5.12 25.05 -17.33
CA PRO A 512 5.66 25.16 -18.67
C PRO A 512 6.03 26.62 -19.00
N SER A 513 7.15 26.83 -19.68
CA SER A 513 7.65 28.20 -19.94
C SER A 513 6.71 29.07 -20.79
N LEU A 514 5.78 28.42 -21.52
CA LEU A 514 4.77 29.10 -22.34
C LEU A 514 3.41 29.24 -21.64
N GLU A 515 3.27 28.70 -20.43
CA GLU A 515 2.01 28.85 -19.67
C GLU A 515 1.86 30.30 -19.17
N PRO A 516 0.72 30.95 -19.43
CA PRO A 516 0.46 32.30 -18.91
C PRO A 516 0.22 32.23 -17.39
N MET A 517 1.18 32.74 -16.62
CA MET A 517 1.11 32.70 -15.15
C MET A 517 0.58 34.04 -14.61
N PRO A 518 -0.13 34.01 -13.46
CA PRO A 518 -0.60 35.21 -12.77
C PRO A 518 0.51 36.21 -12.44
N GLY A 519 0.22 37.49 -12.53
CA GLY A 519 1.20 38.57 -12.35
C GLY A 519 1.74 38.74 -10.92
N PHE A 520 1.10 38.12 -9.91
CA PHE A 520 1.61 38.12 -8.54
C PHE A 520 2.75 37.08 -8.31
N LEU A 521 2.98 36.17 -9.26
CA LEU A 521 4.06 35.22 -9.21
C LEU A 521 5.36 35.83 -9.74
N LYS A 522 6.38 35.84 -8.88
CA LYS A 522 7.71 36.34 -9.26
C LYS A 522 8.51 35.23 -9.97
N ARG A 523 8.89 35.47 -11.22
CA ARG A 523 9.75 34.57 -11.97
C ARG A 523 11.16 34.52 -11.35
N LEU A 524 11.62 33.34 -10.98
CA LEU A 524 12.96 33.13 -10.43
C LEU A 524 13.95 32.65 -11.49
N GLN A 525 13.57 31.62 -12.26
CA GLN A 525 14.47 30.98 -13.22
C GLN A 525 13.70 30.27 -14.32
N THR A 526 14.19 30.34 -15.54
CA THR A 526 13.72 29.49 -16.65
C THR A 526 14.84 28.51 -16.99
N ALA A 527 14.49 27.23 -17.14
CA ALA A 527 15.42 26.17 -17.52
C ALA A 527 14.71 25.21 -18.49
N GLY A 528 15.20 25.16 -19.72
CA GLY A 528 14.58 24.40 -20.80
C GLY A 528 13.11 24.82 -21.03
N ARG A 529 12.22 23.85 -20.96
CA ARG A 529 10.76 24.04 -21.15
C ARG A 529 10.00 24.44 -19.90
N TYR A 530 10.69 24.71 -18.79
CA TYR A 530 10.08 25.03 -17.50
C TYR A 530 10.47 26.39 -16.98
N THR A 531 9.60 27.00 -16.20
CA THR A 531 9.89 28.20 -15.43
C THR A 531 9.50 27.99 -13.98
N LEU A 532 10.43 28.38 -13.09
CA LEU A 532 10.25 28.38 -11.65
C LEU A 532 9.80 29.78 -11.21
N TYR A 533 8.74 29.84 -10.45
CA TYR A 533 8.19 31.05 -9.86
C TYR A 533 8.20 30.97 -8.33
N GLU A 534 8.21 32.13 -7.67
CA GLU A 534 8.01 32.28 -6.23
C GLU A 534 6.71 33.05 -5.97
N ALA A 535 5.93 32.57 -5.01
CA ALA A 535 4.74 33.22 -4.49
C ALA A 535 4.94 33.63 -3.04
N GLU A 536 4.19 34.61 -2.57
CA GLU A 536 4.05 34.91 -1.16
C GLU A 536 3.22 33.80 -0.50
N SER A 537 3.78 33.10 0.48
CA SER A 537 3.13 31.96 1.15
C SER A 537 2.92 32.16 2.65
N GLY A 538 3.46 33.23 3.22
CA GLY A 538 3.43 33.49 4.66
C GLY A 538 4.14 32.45 5.54
N GLY A 539 4.71 31.40 4.95
CA GLY A 539 5.39 30.31 5.65
C GLY A 539 4.46 29.28 6.29
N HIS A 540 5.02 28.46 7.19
CA HIS A 540 4.29 27.36 7.84
C HIS A 540 3.34 27.86 8.94
N PHE A 541 3.65 28.98 9.58
CA PHE A 541 2.81 29.56 10.63
C PHE A 541 2.01 30.76 10.10
N ALA A 542 0.82 30.94 10.68
CA ALA A 542 -0.01 32.11 10.49
C ALA A 542 -0.62 32.54 11.84
N LEU A 543 -0.91 33.83 11.98
CA LEU A 543 -1.73 34.35 13.08
C LEU A 543 -3.19 34.38 12.61
N GLY A 544 -4.10 33.98 13.48
CA GLY A 544 -5.52 33.97 13.18
C GLY A 544 -6.38 34.00 14.43
N ARG A 545 -7.68 33.82 14.22
CA ARG A 545 -8.72 33.66 15.23
C ARG A 545 -9.43 32.33 15.07
N SER A 546 -10.20 32.00 16.08
CA SER A 546 -11.06 30.81 16.06
C SER A 546 -12.33 31.13 16.83
N ASP A 547 -13.25 31.85 16.18
CA ASP A 547 -14.48 32.34 16.79
C ASP A 547 -15.65 31.35 16.63
N LEU A 548 -15.45 30.30 15.84
CA LEU A 548 -16.41 29.23 15.61
C LEU A 548 -15.83 27.87 16.03
N ALA A 549 -16.69 26.99 16.52
CA ALA A 549 -16.35 25.59 16.80
C ALA A 549 -17.38 24.67 16.17
N PHE A 550 -16.91 23.55 15.60
CA PHE A 550 -17.74 22.54 14.98
C PHE A 550 -17.43 21.15 15.55
N GLU A 551 -18.48 20.35 15.68
CA GLU A 551 -18.35 18.94 16.07
C GLU A 551 -19.11 18.03 15.11
N GLY A 552 -18.50 16.91 14.68
CA GLY A 552 -19.17 16.01 13.76
C GLY A 552 -18.37 14.77 13.38
N ARG A 553 -18.80 14.13 12.29
CA ARG A 553 -18.13 12.94 11.76
C ARG A 553 -17.01 13.33 10.78
N GLN A 554 -15.99 12.50 10.68
CA GLN A 554 -14.89 12.68 9.72
C GLN A 554 -15.38 12.85 8.26
N SER A 555 -16.43 12.13 7.86
CA SER A 555 -17.02 12.23 6.51
C SER A 555 -17.62 13.60 6.17
N GLU A 556 -17.88 14.44 7.17
CA GLU A 556 -18.42 15.80 7.03
C GLU A 556 -17.32 16.86 6.87
N LEU A 557 -16.08 16.51 7.24
CA LEU A 557 -14.94 17.45 7.29
C LEU A 557 -14.61 18.07 5.94
N LEU A 558 -14.54 17.27 4.87
CA LEU A 558 -14.20 17.77 3.54
C LEU A 558 -15.23 18.82 3.05
N GLY A 559 -16.51 18.61 3.31
CA GLY A 559 -17.57 19.58 2.98
C GLY A 559 -17.40 20.89 3.74
N ALA A 560 -17.10 20.84 5.03
CA ALA A 560 -16.82 22.01 5.85
C ALA A 560 -15.53 22.75 5.42
N ALA A 561 -14.46 21.97 5.13
CA ALA A 561 -13.19 22.51 4.66
C ALA A 561 -13.32 23.23 3.30
N ARG A 562 -14.10 22.69 2.38
CA ARG A 562 -14.42 23.32 1.10
C ARG A 562 -15.22 24.61 1.26
N ALA A 563 -16.23 24.61 2.14
CA ALA A 563 -16.99 25.82 2.42
C ALA A 563 -16.13 26.92 3.05
N TRP A 564 -15.24 26.55 3.96
CA TRP A 564 -14.25 27.46 4.55
C TRP A 564 -13.28 28.02 3.50
N HIS A 565 -12.74 27.17 2.63
CA HIS A 565 -11.82 27.54 1.55
C HIS A 565 -12.49 28.46 0.52
N ALA A 566 -13.69 28.09 0.04
CA ALA A 566 -14.45 28.89 -0.94
C ALA A 566 -14.81 30.30 -0.44
N ARG A 567 -14.79 30.55 0.87
CA ARG A 567 -15.02 31.85 1.50
C ARG A 567 -13.74 32.61 1.81
N ALA A 568 -12.59 32.12 1.39
CA ALA A 568 -11.27 32.69 1.68
C ALA A 568 -11.04 32.99 3.18
N LEU A 569 -11.73 32.25 4.08
CA LEU A 569 -11.67 32.52 5.52
C LEU A 569 -10.26 32.28 6.08
N GLY A 570 -9.51 31.34 5.52
CA GLY A 570 -8.11 31.09 5.88
C GLY A 570 -7.18 32.26 5.55
N ALA A 571 -7.37 32.90 4.41
CA ALA A 571 -6.64 34.12 4.05
C ALA A 571 -7.07 35.31 4.92
N ALA A 572 -8.35 35.36 5.31
CA ALA A 572 -8.88 36.32 6.26
C ALA A 572 -8.49 36.05 7.72
N GLY A 573 -7.78 34.95 8.01
CA GLY A 573 -7.29 34.62 9.34
C GLY A 573 -8.30 33.95 10.27
N GLU A 574 -9.44 33.49 9.77
CA GLU A 574 -10.41 32.74 10.55
C GLU A 574 -10.23 31.23 10.36
N PHE A 575 -9.99 30.55 11.47
CA PHE A 575 -9.73 29.11 11.54
C PHE A 575 -10.64 28.43 12.57
N PRO A 576 -11.87 28.05 12.21
CA PRO A 576 -12.79 27.39 13.12
C PRO A 576 -12.21 26.12 13.73
N ARG A 577 -12.48 25.91 15.03
CA ARG A 577 -12.13 24.66 15.70
C ARG A 577 -12.97 23.51 15.20
N VAL A 578 -12.38 22.33 15.19
CA VAL A 578 -13.09 21.10 14.81
C VAL A 578 -12.81 19.99 15.82
N ALA A 579 -13.88 19.35 16.27
CA ALA A 579 -13.84 18.12 17.05
C ALA A 579 -14.51 16.98 16.27
N LEU A 580 -13.78 15.97 15.86
CA LEU A 580 -14.35 14.79 15.21
C LEU A 580 -14.80 13.76 16.25
N LYS A 581 -15.90 13.07 16.00
CA LYS A 581 -16.40 11.99 16.88
C LYS A 581 -15.34 10.88 17.03
N GLY A 582 -14.95 10.61 18.27
CA GLY A 582 -13.86 9.66 18.59
C GLY A 582 -12.49 10.30 18.76
N MET A 583 -12.36 11.61 18.61
CA MET A 583 -11.17 12.40 18.88
C MET A 583 -11.19 12.89 20.34
N GLN A 584 -10.04 12.94 20.99
CA GLN A 584 -9.87 13.66 22.25
C GLN A 584 -9.57 15.12 21.90
N ALA A 585 -10.57 15.98 22.08
CA ALA A 585 -10.41 17.41 21.90
C ALA A 585 -10.20 18.08 23.27
N PRO A 586 -9.31 19.11 23.38
CA PRO A 586 -9.22 19.90 24.60
C PRO A 586 -10.53 20.68 24.84
N PRO A 587 -10.85 20.99 26.12
CA PRO A 587 -12.02 21.81 26.45
C PRO A 587 -12.03 23.14 25.70
N SER A 588 -13.20 23.58 25.31
CA SER A 588 -13.40 24.89 24.65
C SER A 588 -14.59 25.60 25.26
N ASP A 589 -14.47 26.90 25.45
CA ASP A 589 -15.57 27.77 25.91
C ASP A 589 -16.56 28.10 24.76
N LEU A 590 -16.19 27.77 23.52
CA LEU A 590 -17.04 28.01 22.35
C LEU A 590 -18.15 26.96 22.28
N VAL A 591 -19.36 27.41 21.94
CA VAL A 591 -20.49 26.52 21.67
C VAL A 591 -20.20 25.79 20.33
N SER A 592 -20.14 24.46 20.39
CA SER A 592 -19.91 23.64 19.18
C SER A 592 -21.19 23.52 18.36
N LEU A 593 -21.10 23.85 17.08
CA LEU A 593 -22.13 23.68 16.06
C LEU A 593 -21.95 22.32 15.33
N PRO A 594 -23.00 21.71 14.77
CA PRO A 594 -22.84 20.52 13.96
C PRO A 594 -21.92 20.76 12.74
N LEU A 595 -20.92 19.90 12.53
CA LEU A 595 -19.99 20.02 11.38
C LEU A 595 -20.73 19.91 10.03
N ALA A 596 -21.80 19.16 9.96
CA ALA A 596 -22.65 19.07 8.77
C ALA A 596 -23.30 20.42 8.39
N ASP A 597 -23.51 21.31 9.36
CA ASP A 597 -24.07 22.66 9.15
C ASP A 597 -23.00 23.70 8.78
N ALA A 598 -21.72 23.36 8.84
CA ALA A 598 -20.63 24.30 8.57
C ALA A 598 -20.76 25.05 7.23
N PRO A 599 -21.15 24.41 6.08
CA PRO A 599 -21.34 25.14 4.84
C PRO A 599 -22.36 26.29 4.94
N ARG A 600 -23.43 26.09 5.71
CA ARG A 600 -24.45 27.14 5.94
C ARG A 600 -23.94 28.22 6.90
N GLN A 601 -23.31 27.82 7.99
CA GLN A 601 -22.84 28.76 9.00
C GLN A 601 -21.71 29.65 8.47
N LEU A 602 -20.74 29.07 7.78
CA LEU A 602 -19.63 29.78 7.16
C LEU A 602 -20.08 30.68 6.00
N GLY A 603 -21.18 30.33 5.31
CA GLY A 603 -21.73 31.10 4.21
C GLY A 603 -22.15 32.53 4.60
N GLY A 604 -22.64 32.74 5.82
CA GLY A 604 -23.03 34.02 6.39
C GLY A 604 -22.00 34.67 7.33
N PHE A 605 -20.89 34.00 7.58
CA PHE A 605 -19.89 34.48 8.55
C PHE A 605 -19.01 35.59 7.95
N ALA A 606 -18.85 36.68 8.68
CA ALA A 606 -17.92 37.77 8.37
C ALA A 606 -16.70 37.62 9.29
N ALA A 607 -15.52 37.36 8.73
CA ALA A 607 -14.30 37.23 9.50
C ALA A 607 -13.96 38.55 10.20
N PRO A 608 -13.68 38.54 11.51
CA PRO A 608 -13.24 39.72 12.22
C PRO A 608 -11.82 40.13 11.78
N PRO A 609 -11.35 41.36 12.12
CA PRO A 609 -9.99 41.76 11.84
C PRO A 609 -8.96 40.80 12.42
N LEU A 610 -7.83 40.66 11.75
CA LEU A 610 -6.69 39.88 12.25
C LEU A 610 -6.24 40.38 13.62
N PRO A 611 -5.79 39.48 14.53
CA PRO A 611 -5.20 39.88 15.79
C PRO A 611 -3.92 40.68 15.55
N ALA A 612 -3.72 41.75 16.34
CA ALA A 612 -2.53 42.57 16.23
C ALA A 612 -1.29 41.78 16.74
N GLY A 613 -0.34 41.55 15.84
CA GLY A 613 0.87 40.82 16.13
C GLY A 613 1.70 40.48 14.88
N SER A 614 2.82 39.86 15.09
CA SER A 614 3.72 39.43 14.02
C SER A 614 4.46 38.15 14.35
N ILE A 615 4.84 37.40 13.32
CA ILE A 615 5.75 36.25 13.40
C ILE A 615 7.13 36.76 13.00
N ALA A 616 8.02 36.93 13.99
CA ALA A 616 9.34 37.51 13.79
C ALA A 616 10.31 36.53 13.07
N ALA A 617 10.22 35.23 13.41
CA ALA A 617 11.01 34.18 12.78
C ALA A 617 10.25 32.84 12.80
N GLN A 618 10.54 32.00 11.81
CA GLN A 618 10.01 30.64 11.77
C GLN A 618 11.05 29.64 11.21
N SER A 619 11.03 28.42 11.71
CA SER A 619 11.86 27.32 11.23
C SER A 619 11.03 26.07 10.99
N ALA A 620 11.38 25.32 9.95
CA ALA A 620 10.71 24.09 9.58
C ALA A 620 11.73 22.97 9.37
N GLN A 621 11.58 21.90 10.12
CA GLN A 621 12.31 20.63 9.99
C GLN A 621 11.28 19.51 9.91
N SER A 622 11.64 18.33 9.40
CA SER A 622 10.67 17.25 9.14
C SER A 622 9.85 16.84 10.38
N GLN A 623 10.42 16.89 11.59
CA GLN A 623 9.76 16.47 12.83
C GLN A 623 9.54 17.64 13.82
N ARG A 624 9.86 18.88 13.43
CA ARG A 624 9.84 20.02 14.34
C ARG A 624 9.64 21.33 13.60
N TYR A 625 8.71 22.14 14.08
CA TYR A 625 8.47 23.50 13.63
C TYR A 625 8.63 24.46 14.81
N SER A 626 9.14 25.65 14.58
CA SER A 626 9.23 26.67 15.63
C SER A 626 8.93 28.06 15.06
N ALA A 627 8.41 28.92 15.93
CA ALA A 627 8.14 30.33 15.61
C ALA A 627 8.39 31.20 16.82
N SER A 628 9.00 32.39 16.58
CA SER A 628 9.08 33.51 17.53
C SER A 628 7.96 34.48 17.18
N VAL A 629 7.06 34.75 18.13
CA VAL A 629 5.82 35.50 17.90
C VAL A 629 5.76 36.69 18.88
N GLN A 630 5.32 37.84 18.35
CA GLN A 630 5.06 39.04 19.17
C GLN A 630 3.58 39.42 19.02
N LEU A 631 2.82 39.41 20.09
CA LEU A 631 1.37 39.65 20.09
C LEU A 631 0.98 40.84 20.94
N GLN A 632 0.04 41.63 20.47
CA GLN A 632 -0.66 42.66 21.21
C GLN A 632 -2.04 42.18 21.68
N ASP A 633 -2.70 41.35 20.87
CA ASP A 633 -3.99 40.73 21.16
C ASP A 633 -3.83 39.21 21.37
N PRO A 634 -4.76 38.55 22.10
CA PRO A 634 -4.83 37.09 22.09
C PRO A 634 -5.01 36.56 20.67
N ALA A 635 -4.27 35.52 20.30
CA ALA A 635 -4.31 34.98 18.94
C ALA A 635 -4.26 33.47 18.93
N MET A 636 -4.75 32.90 17.82
CA MET A 636 -4.50 31.50 17.45
C MET A 636 -3.27 31.46 16.53
N LEU A 637 -2.19 30.83 17.01
CA LEU A 637 -1.06 30.51 16.12
C LEU A 637 -1.40 29.21 15.37
N VAL A 638 -1.48 29.32 14.05
CA VAL A 638 -1.88 28.22 13.15
C VAL A 638 -0.65 27.65 12.48
N LEU A 639 -0.37 26.38 12.68
CA LEU A 639 0.63 25.63 11.90
C LEU A 639 -0.07 24.92 10.74
N LYS A 640 0.26 25.30 9.51
CA LYS A 640 -0.34 24.83 8.23
C LYS A 640 0.18 23.44 7.84
N VAL A 641 -0.04 22.47 8.73
CA VAL A 641 0.34 21.06 8.63
C VAL A 641 -0.88 20.24 9.07
N SER A 642 -1.09 19.07 8.46
CA SER A 642 -2.22 18.21 8.83
C SER A 642 -2.20 17.84 10.30
N TYR A 643 -3.34 17.97 10.97
CA TYR A 643 -3.47 17.69 12.39
C TYR A 643 -3.27 16.21 12.70
N HIS A 644 -2.51 15.95 13.73
CA HIS A 644 -2.41 14.65 14.40
C HIS A 644 -2.08 14.87 15.88
N PRO A 645 -2.64 14.10 16.84
CA PRO A 645 -2.38 14.30 18.26
C PRO A 645 -0.93 14.01 18.70
N ASN A 646 -0.14 13.37 17.84
CA ASN A 646 1.30 13.18 18.07
C ASN A 646 2.11 14.49 17.93
N TRP A 647 1.53 15.57 17.42
CA TRP A 647 2.10 16.89 17.45
C TRP A 647 1.91 17.51 18.83
N GLN A 648 3.00 17.75 19.53
CA GLN A 648 3.04 18.35 20.87
C GLN A 648 3.65 19.75 20.78
N ALA A 649 2.99 20.71 21.41
CA ALA A 649 3.43 22.09 21.42
C ALA A 649 3.97 22.50 22.80
N THR A 650 4.98 23.38 22.78
CA THR A 650 5.44 24.13 23.95
C THR A 650 5.46 25.61 23.62
N VAL A 651 5.03 26.44 24.56
CA VAL A 651 5.14 27.90 24.55
C VAL A 651 6.06 28.30 25.67
N ASP A 652 7.15 28.99 25.37
CA ASP A 652 8.18 29.41 26.33
C ASP A 652 8.72 28.23 27.18
N GLY A 653 8.82 27.04 26.52
CA GLY A 653 9.25 25.80 27.16
C GLY A 653 8.17 25.05 27.96
N VAL A 654 6.97 25.63 28.15
CA VAL A 654 5.85 24.99 28.86
C VAL A 654 4.94 24.24 27.89
N PRO A 655 4.61 22.94 28.13
CA PRO A 655 3.68 22.20 27.31
C PRO A 655 2.28 22.84 27.30
N VAL A 656 1.71 22.95 26.09
CA VAL A 656 0.36 23.47 25.87
C VAL A 656 -0.43 22.51 24.97
N PRO A 657 -1.78 22.45 25.10
CA PRO A 657 -2.59 21.64 24.23
C PRO A 657 -2.61 22.20 22.80
N THR A 658 -2.71 21.30 21.83
CA THR A 658 -2.99 21.65 20.43
C THR A 658 -4.46 21.39 20.12
N VAL A 659 -5.05 22.22 19.27
CA VAL A 659 -6.43 22.08 18.77
C VAL A 659 -6.43 21.82 17.27
N MET A 660 -7.42 21.09 16.76
CA MET A 660 -7.64 20.96 15.33
C MET A 660 -8.49 22.12 14.83
N LEU A 661 -8.01 22.75 13.76
CA LEU A 661 -8.65 23.90 13.09
C LEU A 661 -9.03 23.50 11.66
N LEU A 662 -10.07 24.12 11.06
CA LEU A 662 -10.29 23.94 9.63
C LEU A 662 -9.05 24.42 8.82
N PRO A 663 -8.70 23.71 7.72
CA PRO A 663 -9.32 22.50 7.15
C PRO A 663 -8.94 21.19 7.88
N SER A 664 -7.88 21.17 8.62
CA SER A 664 -7.30 20.17 9.54
C SER A 664 -5.90 20.65 9.95
N TYR A 665 -5.79 21.92 10.33
CA TYR A 665 -4.53 22.49 10.79
C TYR A 665 -4.36 22.38 12.30
N ILE A 666 -3.14 22.67 12.78
CA ILE A 666 -2.79 22.62 14.19
C ILE A 666 -2.88 24.04 14.74
N GLY A 667 -3.72 24.25 15.75
CA GLY A 667 -3.86 25.52 16.47
C GLY A 667 -3.19 25.49 17.83
N ILE A 668 -2.59 26.62 18.22
CA ILE A 668 -2.01 26.86 19.53
C ILE A 668 -2.52 28.23 20.02
N GLU A 669 -3.18 28.28 21.16
CA GLU A 669 -3.66 29.52 21.76
C GLU A 669 -2.51 30.27 22.39
N LEU A 670 -2.40 31.57 22.06
CA LEU A 670 -1.38 32.45 22.61
C LEU A 670 -2.03 33.68 23.26
N ARG A 671 -1.47 34.12 24.40
CA ARG A 671 -1.81 35.38 25.06
C ARG A 671 -0.99 36.52 24.47
N PRO A 672 -1.35 37.80 24.76
CA PRO A 672 -0.49 38.92 24.41
C PRO A 672 0.91 38.77 25.03
N GLY A 673 1.94 39.14 24.26
CA GLY A 673 3.35 39.03 24.71
C GLY A 673 4.29 38.53 23.60
N ALA A 674 5.55 38.37 23.96
CA ALA A 674 6.56 37.71 23.15
C ALA A 674 6.61 36.22 23.52
N HIS A 675 6.55 35.32 22.53
CA HIS A 675 6.51 33.89 22.73
C HIS A 675 7.44 33.12 21.80
N GLU A 676 8.12 32.13 22.35
CA GLU A 676 8.83 31.10 21.59
C GLU A 676 7.99 29.83 21.55
N VAL A 677 7.47 29.49 20.38
CA VAL A 677 6.62 28.31 20.17
C VAL A 677 7.39 27.23 19.46
N VAL A 678 7.34 26.01 20.00
CA VAL A 678 7.91 24.81 19.37
C VAL A 678 6.83 23.74 19.26
N VAL A 679 6.66 23.20 18.06
CA VAL A 679 5.74 22.10 17.78
C VAL A 679 6.54 20.93 17.23
N ALA A 680 6.53 19.80 17.93
CA ALA A 680 7.33 18.63 17.58
C ALA A 680 6.45 17.38 17.45
N TYR A 681 6.68 16.61 16.39
CA TYR A 681 6.07 15.29 16.24
C TYR A 681 6.77 14.27 17.12
N ARG A 682 6.01 13.57 17.93
CA ARG A 682 6.53 12.55 18.82
C ARG A 682 5.76 11.24 18.62
N SER A 683 6.48 10.18 18.35
CA SER A 683 5.87 8.85 18.30
C SER A 683 5.26 8.47 19.64
N GLN A 684 4.15 7.75 19.64
CA GLN A 684 3.44 7.36 20.84
C GLN A 684 4.29 6.39 21.68
N THR A 685 4.49 6.70 22.96
CA THR A 685 5.20 5.82 23.91
C THR A 685 4.57 4.42 23.95
N VAL A 686 3.22 4.35 23.92
CA VAL A 686 2.49 3.08 23.87
C VAL A 686 2.89 2.24 22.66
N ARG A 687 3.05 2.85 21.47
CA ARG A 687 3.48 2.14 20.27
C ARG A 687 4.87 1.55 20.42
N ASN A 688 5.80 2.30 21.00
CA ASN A 688 7.16 1.83 21.26
C ASN A 688 7.19 0.66 22.25
N LEU A 689 6.35 0.71 23.29
CA LEU A 689 6.19 -0.40 24.24
C LEU A 689 5.59 -1.64 23.57
N LEU A 690 4.62 -1.46 22.66
CA LEU A 690 4.04 -2.56 21.90
C LEU A 690 5.04 -3.17 20.91
N ILE A 691 5.94 -2.40 20.30
CA ILE A 691 7.06 -2.90 19.48
C ILE A 691 7.97 -3.78 20.34
N ALA A 692 8.40 -3.28 21.51
CA ALA A 692 9.26 -4.03 22.42
C ALA A 692 8.57 -5.33 22.89
N PHE A 693 7.28 -5.28 23.22
CA PHE A 693 6.48 -6.45 23.57
C PHE A 693 6.41 -7.48 22.43
N GLY A 694 6.10 -7.04 21.21
CA GLY A 694 6.02 -7.90 20.03
C GLY A 694 7.36 -8.60 19.74
N LEU A 695 8.48 -7.87 19.85
CA LEU A 695 9.82 -8.42 19.68
C LEU A 695 10.16 -9.43 20.80
N ALA A 696 9.85 -9.13 22.05
CA ALA A 696 10.06 -10.04 23.16
C ALA A 696 9.26 -11.33 23.00
N LEU A 697 7.99 -11.22 22.60
CA LEU A 697 7.12 -12.39 22.31
C LEU A 697 7.68 -13.20 21.15
N LEU A 698 8.18 -12.57 20.10
CA LEU A 698 8.81 -13.24 18.97
C LEU A 698 10.05 -14.04 19.40
N VAL A 699 10.94 -13.41 20.17
CA VAL A 699 12.13 -14.08 20.72
C VAL A 699 11.73 -15.29 21.59
N LEU A 700 10.77 -15.10 22.49
CA LEU A 700 10.24 -16.17 23.33
C LEU A 700 9.69 -17.32 22.50
N LEU A 701 8.91 -17.02 21.46
CA LEU A 701 8.33 -18.01 20.56
C LEU A 701 9.43 -18.85 19.87
N VAL A 702 10.49 -18.20 19.38
CA VAL A 702 11.61 -18.85 18.70
C VAL A 702 12.42 -19.70 19.69
N VAL A 703 12.68 -19.20 20.90
CA VAL A 703 13.41 -19.93 21.94
C VAL A 703 12.65 -21.19 22.39
N LEU A 704 11.35 -21.06 22.63
CA LEU A 704 10.50 -22.19 23.06
C LEU A 704 10.30 -23.24 21.95
N ALA A 705 10.50 -22.87 20.69
CA ALA A 705 10.39 -23.80 19.56
C ALA A 705 11.66 -24.61 19.31
N ARG A 706 12.80 -24.27 19.93
CA ARG A 706 14.03 -25.05 19.80
C ARG A 706 13.78 -26.48 20.33
N PRO A 707 14.12 -27.53 19.57
CA PRO A 707 13.98 -28.89 20.08
C PRO A 707 14.86 -29.01 21.33
N ARG A 708 14.23 -29.40 22.45
CA ARG A 708 15.00 -29.77 23.64
C ARG A 708 15.90 -30.95 23.24
N LYS A 709 17.22 -30.77 23.27
CA LYS A 709 18.16 -31.87 23.20
C LYS A 709 17.82 -32.76 24.38
N THR A 710 17.19 -33.89 24.13
CA THR A 710 17.13 -35.00 25.14
C THR A 710 18.57 -35.38 25.43
N PRO A 711 18.99 -35.40 26.70
CA PRO A 711 20.30 -35.94 27.04
C PRO A 711 20.32 -37.36 26.52
N GLY A 712 21.23 -37.62 25.58
CA GLY A 712 21.45 -38.97 25.09
C GLY A 712 21.91 -39.82 26.27
N PHE A 713 21.06 -40.72 26.75
CA PHE A 713 21.51 -41.87 27.53
C PHE A 713 22.37 -42.66 26.58
N SER A 714 23.68 -42.48 26.70
CA SER A 714 24.67 -43.42 26.14
C SER A 714 24.41 -44.77 26.75
N ARG A 715 23.75 -45.68 26.02
CA ARG A 715 23.86 -47.10 26.31
C ARG A 715 25.30 -47.49 25.93
N TRP A 716 26.10 -47.65 26.91
CA TRP A 716 27.36 -48.42 26.81
C TRP A 716 27.06 -49.89 26.55
N PRO A 717 27.99 -50.63 25.92
CA PRO A 717 27.77 -51.78 25.10
C PRO A 717 27.27 -52.99 25.85
#